data_7eb07f2704df57ac94893717de63b814
#
_entry.id   7eb07f2704df57ac94893717de63b814
#
_cell.length_a   1.000
_cell.length_b   1.000
_cell.length_c   1.000
_cell.angle_alpha   90.00
_cell.angle_beta   90.00
_cell.angle_gamma   90.00
#
_symmetry.space_group_name_H-M   'P 1'
#
loop_
_entity.id
_entity.type
_entity.pdbx_description
1 polymer ?
#
loop_
_entity_poly.entity_id
_entity_poly.type
_entity_poly.pdbx_seq_one_letter_code
_entity_poly.pdbx_strand_id
1 'polypeptide(L)'
;MRMKTMQTWMAAGAIALGSTAGGAAQATGAGGFGPSNPFYGESTLPFHAPPFDRIHDADYQPAIEAGMREHLREIDAIANDPTAPTFDNTLVAMERSGLLLQRVLRVFSSVTGANTNPVLQKVQQEEAPRQAAHNDAIYLNSKLFARVKAIHDQRTSLHLDAEQLRLVKVTYDQFLRAGAQLSDADKAQLRQLNERESTLSNAFETRLLAATKAGAYTTTDKAALAGLSDAQLAAAAQAASARKQQGYVLPLQNTTQQPALASLTQRSTRQALFQDSLERAERPGDNDTRDVIAQLAQVRAHKAKLLGFSSYAAWKLGDQMAKTPEAALHFMDALVPAATAKAQGEAAEIQKVIDAQNGGFQLEAWDWDFYAEQVRKARYDLDEAELKPYFEIDKVLENGVFYAAHLLYGISFKERKDIPVYEPDVRVFEVTDSNGKPLALFYCDYWKRDNKNGGAWMSEFVGQSRLLGTLPVVYNVANFTKPAPGQPALISFDDVTTMFHEFGHALHGMFADSMYPSLSGTSVPRDFVEFPSQFNEHWAMYPEVFAHYARNYQTGAAMPAELTAKLQKARTFNQGYALTELLAAAELDMQWHTLPADAPLQKSDEFEQQALEKTRLALKQVPPRYRSSYFMHIWGNGYAAGYYAYLWSEMLDDDAFQWFQDHGGLTRANGDRFRQMVLSRGNSADLESLYKAWLGADPSAKPMLKYRGLEDSAAGDTQASK
;
A
#
# COMPACT_ATOMS: atom_id res chain seq x y z
N MET A 1 31.18 -15.78 49.01
CA MET A 1 31.01 -15.86 50.47
C MET A 1 29.59 -15.41 50.81
N ARG A 2 28.76 -16.39 51.27
CA ARG A 2 27.49 -16.30 52.06
C ARG A 2 26.42 -15.29 51.55
N MET A 3 25.29 -15.68 50.87
CA MET A 3 24.09 -16.42 51.42
C MET A 3 23.47 -15.83 52.69
N LYS A 4 22.18 -15.43 52.59
CA LYS A 4 21.00 -15.72 53.45
C LYS A 4 19.88 -14.76 53.04
N THR A 5 18.79 -15.21 52.49
CA THR A 5 17.58 -15.95 52.93
C THR A 5 16.57 -15.17 53.79
N MET A 6 15.31 -15.16 53.31
CA MET A 6 13.98 -15.30 53.97
C MET A 6 13.52 -14.14 54.89
N GLN A 7 12.28 -13.74 54.97
CA GLN A 7 10.99 -14.48 55.08
C GLN A 7 9.79 -13.52 55.08
N THR A 8 8.70 -13.97 54.45
CA THR A 8 7.27 -13.76 54.69
C THR A 8 6.79 -13.04 55.97
N TRP A 9 5.72 -12.20 55.85
CA TRP A 9 4.61 -12.18 56.82
C TRP A 9 3.29 -11.79 56.15
N MET A 10 2.28 -12.69 56.22
CA MET A 10 0.84 -12.38 56.11
C MET A 10 0.32 -11.78 57.42
N ALA A 11 -0.62 -10.85 57.31
CA ALA A 11 -1.63 -10.68 58.36
C ALA A 11 -2.93 -10.09 57.76
N ALA A 12 -4.00 -10.83 57.98
CA ALA A 12 -5.38 -10.44 57.71
C ALA A 12 -5.91 -9.53 58.83
N GLY A 13 -6.82 -8.62 58.51
CA GLY A 13 -7.60 -7.85 59.46
C GLY A 13 -8.86 -7.32 58.81
N ALA A 14 -9.99 -7.92 59.17
CA ALA A 14 -11.36 -7.49 58.83
C ALA A 14 -11.92 -6.51 59.84
N ILE A 15 -13.07 -5.86 59.47
CA ILE A 15 -14.06 -5.06 60.25
C ILE A 15 -13.94 -3.53 59.96
N ALA A 16 -14.96 -2.77 59.54
CA ALA A 16 -16.41 -2.79 59.77
C ALA A 16 -17.14 -1.86 58.76
N LEU A 17 -18.43 -2.10 58.65
CA LEU A 17 -19.44 -1.35 57.90
C LEU A 17 -19.59 0.12 58.32
N GLY A 18 -19.62 1.01 57.35
CA GLY A 18 -20.06 2.39 57.45
C GLY A 18 -20.78 2.81 56.17
N SER A 19 -22.09 2.80 56.18
CA SER A 19 -22.99 3.25 55.12
C SER A 19 -22.97 4.77 54.99
N THR A 20 -22.49 5.30 53.85
CA THR A 20 -22.89 6.63 53.40
C THR A 20 -23.24 6.56 51.93
N ALA A 21 -24.45 6.90 51.59
CA ALA A 21 -24.97 7.06 50.26
C ALA A 21 -24.24 8.21 49.55
N GLY A 22 -23.48 7.88 48.50
CA GLY A 22 -22.88 8.83 47.59
C GLY A 22 -22.97 8.26 46.19
N GLY A 23 -23.54 9.02 45.26
CA GLY A 23 -23.95 8.63 43.95
C GLY A 23 -22.95 7.78 43.19
N ALA A 24 -23.36 6.60 42.82
CA ALA A 24 -22.65 5.73 41.92
C ALA A 24 -22.67 6.35 40.52
N ALA A 25 -21.53 6.93 40.11
CA ALA A 25 -21.23 7.02 38.69
C ALA A 25 -21.19 5.56 38.18
N GLN A 26 -22.19 5.19 37.42
CA GLN A 26 -22.18 3.92 36.71
C GLN A 26 -20.96 3.88 35.83
N ALA A 27 -19.96 3.07 36.18
CA ALA A 27 -19.01 2.56 35.26
C ALA A 27 -19.83 1.83 34.17
N THR A 28 -19.91 2.40 32.99
CA THR A 28 -20.48 1.75 31.82
C THR A 28 -19.67 0.48 31.61
N GLY A 29 -20.27 -0.66 31.90
CA GLY A 29 -19.68 -1.97 31.73
C GLY A 29 -19.23 -2.14 30.26
N ALA A 30 -18.19 -2.93 30.06
CA ALA A 30 -17.75 -3.41 28.73
C ALA A 30 -18.99 -3.95 28.00
N GLY A 31 -19.51 -3.16 27.05
CA GLY A 31 -20.73 -3.48 26.33
C GLY A 31 -20.48 -4.68 25.42
N GLY A 32 -21.19 -5.78 25.64
CA GLY A 32 -21.23 -6.89 24.72
C GLY A 32 -21.79 -6.43 23.35
N PHE A 33 -21.48 -7.17 22.27
CA PHE A 33 -22.02 -6.90 20.95
C PHE A 33 -23.55 -7.03 20.93
N GLY A 34 -24.23 -6.00 20.50
CA GLY A 34 -25.71 -5.94 20.48
C GLY A 34 -26.23 -4.70 19.73
N PRO A 35 -27.54 -4.43 19.76
CA PRO A 35 -28.20 -3.35 18.97
C PRO A 35 -27.64 -1.94 19.16
N SER A 36 -26.96 -1.68 20.28
CA SER A 36 -26.27 -0.40 20.53
C SER A 36 -24.93 -0.25 19.81
N ASN A 37 -24.32 -1.36 19.37
CA ASN A 37 -23.08 -1.32 18.61
C ASN A 37 -23.37 -0.90 17.17
N PRO A 38 -22.68 0.11 16.59
CA PRO A 38 -22.92 0.60 15.24
C PRO A 38 -22.77 -0.45 14.14
N PHE A 39 -22.02 -1.52 14.39
CA PHE A 39 -21.80 -2.63 13.44
C PHE A 39 -22.88 -3.73 13.51
N TYR A 40 -23.81 -3.68 14.47
CA TYR A 40 -24.81 -4.71 14.67
C TYR A 40 -25.74 -4.90 13.45
N GLY A 41 -26.11 -3.81 12.80
CA GLY A 41 -26.86 -3.81 11.55
C GLY A 41 -26.09 -3.19 10.40
N GLU A 42 -26.62 -3.34 9.20
CA GLU A 42 -26.09 -2.61 8.04
C GLU A 42 -26.31 -1.11 8.24
N SER A 43 -25.37 -0.31 7.75
CA SER A 43 -25.50 1.15 7.76
C SER A 43 -26.66 1.59 6.87
N THR A 44 -27.47 2.51 7.37
CA THR A 44 -28.58 3.16 6.63
C THR A 44 -28.12 4.39 5.84
N LEU A 45 -26.84 4.76 5.95
CA LEU A 45 -26.27 5.84 5.16
C LEU A 45 -26.23 5.45 3.66
N PRO A 46 -26.16 6.43 2.76
CA PRO A 46 -26.00 6.16 1.34
C PRO A 46 -24.84 5.20 1.07
N PHE A 47 -25.05 4.25 0.17
CA PHE A 47 -24.07 3.21 -0.21
C PHE A 47 -23.63 2.29 0.96
N HIS A 48 -24.36 2.28 2.09
CA HIS A 48 -23.97 1.61 3.34
C HIS A 48 -22.64 2.14 3.93
N ALA A 49 -22.33 3.41 3.68
CA ALA A 49 -21.12 4.06 4.20
C ALA A 49 -21.02 3.91 5.73
N PRO A 50 -19.81 3.77 6.30
CA PRO A 50 -19.64 3.62 7.74
C PRO A 50 -20.16 4.84 8.51
N PRO A 51 -20.93 4.65 9.60
CA PRO A 51 -21.45 5.74 10.43
C PRO A 51 -20.38 6.22 11.43
N PHE A 52 -19.30 6.84 10.91
CA PHE A 52 -18.16 7.27 11.71
C PHE A 52 -18.50 8.21 12.87
N ASP A 53 -19.62 8.93 12.78
CA ASP A 53 -20.14 9.79 13.85
C ASP A 53 -20.67 9.02 15.07
N ARG A 54 -20.87 7.70 14.94
CA ARG A 54 -21.38 6.81 16.00
C ARG A 54 -20.40 5.72 16.41
N ILE A 55 -19.35 5.48 15.61
CA ILE A 55 -18.36 4.44 15.88
C ILE A 55 -17.33 4.97 16.89
N HIS A 56 -17.10 4.21 17.96
CA HIS A 56 -16.09 4.49 18.98
C HIS A 56 -15.07 3.34 19.06
N ASP A 57 -13.90 3.60 19.59
CA ASP A 57 -12.82 2.59 19.69
C ASP A 57 -13.27 1.30 20.42
N ALA A 58 -14.13 1.43 21.42
CA ALA A 58 -14.66 0.30 22.19
C ALA A 58 -15.64 -0.59 21.41
N ASP A 59 -16.14 -0.15 20.25
CA ASP A 59 -17.11 -0.90 19.46
C ASP A 59 -16.45 -1.99 18.60
N TYR A 60 -15.16 -1.84 18.27
CA TYR A 60 -14.48 -2.71 17.32
C TYR A 60 -14.27 -4.12 17.84
N GLN A 61 -13.64 -4.30 19.00
CA GLN A 61 -13.29 -5.63 19.49
C GLN A 61 -14.50 -6.55 19.68
N PRO A 62 -15.60 -6.12 20.36
CA PRO A 62 -16.80 -6.95 20.48
C PRO A 62 -17.44 -7.30 19.14
N ALA A 63 -17.37 -6.38 18.15
CA ALA A 63 -17.92 -6.61 16.81
C ALA A 63 -17.06 -7.57 15.98
N ILE A 64 -15.73 -7.48 16.05
CA ILE A 64 -14.79 -8.42 15.42
C ILE A 64 -15.02 -9.84 15.97
N GLU A 65 -15.05 -9.99 17.29
CA GLU A 65 -15.26 -11.30 17.94
C GLU A 65 -16.64 -11.89 17.61
N ALA A 66 -17.69 -11.05 17.57
CA ALA A 66 -19.02 -11.49 17.17
C ALA A 66 -19.06 -11.90 15.69
N GLY A 67 -18.43 -11.11 14.83
CA GLY A 67 -18.33 -11.41 13.41
C GLY A 67 -17.58 -12.70 13.12
N MET A 68 -16.48 -12.97 13.81
CA MET A 68 -15.76 -14.25 13.70
C MET A 68 -16.64 -15.44 14.13
N ARG A 69 -17.34 -15.31 15.25
CA ARG A 69 -18.24 -16.39 15.71
C ARG A 69 -19.39 -16.63 14.73
N GLU A 70 -20.00 -15.60 14.20
CA GLU A 70 -21.09 -15.71 13.23
C GLU A 70 -20.59 -16.36 11.94
N HIS A 71 -19.48 -15.88 11.39
CA HIS A 71 -18.88 -16.42 10.18
C HIS A 71 -18.55 -17.92 10.32
N LEU A 72 -17.93 -18.34 11.44
CA LEU A 72 -17.65 -19.76 11.65
C LEU A 72 -18.92 -20.62 11.74
N ARG A 73 -19.99 -20.08 12.35
CA ARG A 73 -21.30 -20.79 12.37
C ARG A 73 -21.88 -20.97 10.97
N GLU A 74 -21.75 -19.93 10.10
CA GLU A 74 -22.18 -20.00 8.70
C GLU A 74 -21.35 -21.01 7.92
N ILE A 75 -20.04 -20.99 8.07
CA ILE A 75 -19.10 -21.96 7.45
C ILE A 75 -19.39 -23.39 7.93
N ASP A 76 -19.65 -23.58 9.21
CA ASP A 76 -20.00 -24.89 9.74
C ASP A 76 -21.33 -25.42 9.17
N ALA A 77 -22.31 -24.54 8.96
CA ALA A 77 -23.57 -24.91 8.31
C ALA A 77 -23.33 -25.36 6.86
N ILE A 78 -22.49 -24.63 6.10
CA ILE A 78 -22.12 -25.02 4.72
C ILE A 78 -21.34 -26.36 4.72
N ALA A 79 -20.35 -26.50 5.58
CA ALA A 79 -19.48 -27.68 5.63
C ALA A 79 -20.22 -28.96 6.02
N ASN A 80 -21.26 -28.83 6.86
CA ASN A 80 -22.05 -29.97 7.37
C ASN A 80 -23.42 -30.10 6.69
N ASP A 81 -23.70 -29.36 5.62
CA ASP A 81 -24.94 -29.53 4.84
C ASP A 81 -25.04 -30.98 4.33
N PRO A 82 -26.09 -31.73 4.68
CA PRO A 82 -26.25 -33.12 4.28
C PRO A 82 -26.58 -33.32 2.79
N THR A 83 -26.93 -32.25 2.08
CA THR A 83 -27.22 -32.33 0.64
C THR A 83 -25.94 -32.35 -0.18
N ALA A 84 -26.04 -32.94 -1.37
CA ALA A 84 -24.90 -32.97 -2.29
C ALA A 84 -24.36 -31.57 -2.58
N PRO A 85 -23.03 -31.39 -2.67
CA PRO A 85 -22.44 -30.10 -2.99
C PRO A 85 -22.90 -29.58 -4.35
N THR A 86 -23.42 -28.36 -4.36
CA THR A 86 -23.74 -27.61 -5.59
C THR A 86 -22.99 -26.30 -5.58
N PHE A 87 -22.87 -25.67 -6.73
CA PHE A 87 -22.29 -24.32 -6.84
C PHE A 87 -22.96 -23.35 -5.86
N ASP A 88 -24.30 -23.37 -5.79
CA ASP A 88 -25.07 -22.44 -4.96
C ASP A 88 -24.96 -22.73 -3.45
N ASN A 89 -25.13 -24.02 -3.03
CA ASN A 89 -25.10 -24.36 -1.60
C ASN A 89 -23.69 -24.43 -1.01
N THR A 90 -22.68 -24.15 -1.80
CA THR A 90 -21.29 -24.16 -1.34
C THR A 90 -20.60 -22.85 -1.70
N LEU A 91 -20.31 -22.56 -2.98
CA LEU A 91 -19.53 -21.36 -3.35
C LEU A 91 -20.33 -20.07 -3.16
N VAL A 92 -21.57 -20.01 -3.65
CA VAL A 92 -22.42 -18.82 -3.42
C VAL A 92 -22.74 -18.65 -1.94
N ALA A 93 -22.94 -19.73 -1.20
CA ALA A 93 -23.13 -19.66 0.24
C ALA A 93 -21.88 -19.11 0.96
N MET A 94 -20.67 -19.48 0.54
CA MET A 94 -19.42 -18.89 1.04
C MET A 94 -19.32 -17.39 0.71
N GLU A 95 -19.64 -16.97 -0.51
CA GLU A 95 -19.64 -15.55 -0.91
C GLU A 95 -20.63 -14.70 -0.09
N ARG A 96 -21.68 -15.30 0.47
CA ARG A 96 -22.68 -14.66 1.34
C ARG A 96 -22.36 -14.75 2.83
N SER A 97 -21.30 -15.46 3.22
CA SER A 97 -20.91 -15.64 4.62
C SER A 97 -19.95 -14.56 5.12
N GLY A 98 -19.87 -14.35 6.43
CA GLY A 98 -18.92 -13.46 7.08
C GLY A 98 -19.15 -11.97 6.84
N LEU A 99 -20.32 -11.53 6.40
CA LEU A 99 -20.58 -10.14 6.02
C LEU A 99 -20.43 -9.16 7.20
N LEU A 100 -20.80 -9.58 8.42
CA LEU A 100 -20.57 -8.77 9.62
C LEU A 100 -19.07 -8.56 9.86
N LEU A 101 -18.29 -9.64 9.84
CA LEU A 101 -16.84 -9.58 10.07
C LEU A 101 -16.17 -8.71 9.01
N GLN A 102 -16.52 -8.89 7.74
CA GLN A 102 -15.96 -8.12 6.64
C GLN A 102 -16.24 -6.61 6.83
N ARG A 103 -17.49 -6.24 7.16
CA ARG A 103 -17.88 -4.85 7.42
C ARG A 103 -17.06 -4.21 8.53
N VAL A 104 -16.87 -4.92 9.65
CA VAL A 104 -16.10 -4.40 10.77
C VAL A 104 -14.62 -4.30 10.43
N LEU A 105 -14.02 -5.35 9.84
CA LEU A 105 -12.59 -5.38 9.55
C LEU A 105 -12.17 -4.35 8.52
N ARG A 106 -12.98 -4.06 7.50
CA ARG A 106 -12.69 -3.01 6.51
C ARG A 106 -12.58 -1.63 7.18
N VAL A 107 -13.51 -1.30 8.07
CA VAL A 107 -13.48 -0.03 8.81
C VAL A 107 -12.34 -0.01 9.83
N PHE A 108 -12.15 -1.10 10.58
CA PHE A 108 -11.07 -1.22 11.55
C PHE A 108 -9.69 -1.07 10.91
N SER A 109 -9.43 -1.77 9.81
CA SER A 109 -8.15 -1.68 9.08
C SER A 109 -7.90 -0.28 8.53
N SER A 110 -8.94 0.41 8.04
CA SER A 110 -8.82 1.79 7.60
C SER A 110 -8.38 2.71 8.73
N VAL A 111 -9.07 2.65 9.87
CA VAL A 111 -8.80 3.55 11.01
C VAL A 111 -7.47 3.21 11.68
N THR A 112 -7.12 1.93 11.82
CA THR A 112 -5.80 1.53 12.37
C THR A 112 -4.64 1.93 11.45
N GLY A 113 -4.85 1.96 10.14
CA GLY A 113 -3.86 2.44 9.18
C GLY A 113 -3.75 3.97 9.10
N ALA A 114 -4.89 4.67 9.12
CA ALA A 114 -4.94 6.10 8.81
C ALA A 114 -5.11 7.03 10.03
N ASN A 115 -5.64 6.55 11.14
CA ASN A 115 -5.93 7.36 12.34
C ASN A 115 -5.87 6.52 13.63
N THR A 116 -4.78 5.79 13.85
CA THR A 116 -4.64 4.87 14.98
C THR A 116 -4.41 5.59 16.33
N ASN A 117 -4.62 4.84 17.40
CA ASN A 117 -4.33 5.26 18.77
C ASN A 117 -3.97 4.04 19.63
N PRO A 118 -3.52 4.21 20.88
CA PRO A 118 -3.11 3.09 21.74
C PRO A 118 -4.23 2.06 22.02
N VAL A 119 -5.50 2.47 22.02
CA VAL A 119 -6.64 1.55 22.22
C VAL A 119 -6.79 0.65 20.99
N LEU A 120 -6.81 1.25 19.80
CA LEU A 120 -6.93 0.51 18.53
C LEU A 120 -5.73 -0.40 18.28
N GLN A 121 -4.51 0.06 18.60
CA GLN A 121 -3.29 -0.76 18.51
C GLN A 121 -3.36 -1.98 19.41
N LYS A 122 -3.90 -1.83 20.62
CA LYS A 122 -4.11 -2.95 21.55
C LYS A 122 -5.11 -3.96 20.96
N VAL A 123 -6.24 -3.48 20.43
CA VAL A 123 -7.24 -4.35 19.78
C VAL A 123 -6.60 -5.07 18.58
N GLN A 124 -5.83 -4.36 17.76
CA GLN A 124 -5.12 -4.96 16.63
C GLN A 124 -4.16 -6.08 17.07
N GLN A 125 -3.39 -5.82 18.12
CA GLN A 125 -2.46 -6.81 18.68
C GLN A 125 -3.18 -8.06 19.22
N GLU A 126 -4.32 -7.89 19.89
CA GLU A 126 -5.09 -9.00 20.46
C GLU A 126 -5.86 -9.80 19.39
N GLU A 127 -6.38 -9.12 18.37
CA GLU A 127 -7.23 -9.74 17.35
C GLU A 127 -6.45 -10.34 16.17
N ALA A 128 -5.23 -9.87 15.86
CA ALA A 128 -4.46 -10.37 14.73
C ALA A 128 -4.22 -11.90 14.79
N PRO A 129 -3.76 -12.50 15.89
CA PRO A 129 -3.61 -13.96 15.99
C PRO A 129 -4.97 -14.69 15.96
N ARG A 130 -6.04 -14.09 16.50
CA ARG A 130 -7.39 -14.67 16.46
C ARG A 130 -7.96 -14.69 15.05
N GLN A 131 -7.71 -13.64 14.26
CA GLN A 131 -8.09 -13.60 12.85
C GLN A 131 -7.31 -14.63 12.03
N ALA A 132 -6.03 -14.84 12.33
CA ALA A 132 -5.25 -15.91 11.70
C ALA A 132 -5.86 -17.30 12.02
N ALA A 133 -6.18 -17.57 13.27
CA ALA A 133 -6.84 -18.80 13.68
C ALA A 133 -8.24 -18.97 13.06
N HIS A 134 -8.99 -17.87 12.91
CA HIS A 134 -10.29 -17.85 12.23
C HIS A 134 -10.15 -18.27 10.75
N ASN A 135 -9.18 -17.69 10.03
CA ASN A 135 -8.91 -18.07 8.64
C ASN A 135 -8.49 -19.54 8.52
N ASP A 136 -7.65 -20.01 9.44
CA ASP A 136 -7.26 -21.44 9.50
C ASP A 136 -8.45 -22.37 9.74
N ALA A 137 -9.41 -21.96 10.57
CA ALA A 137 -10.63 -22.73 10.81
C ALA A 137 -11.48 -22.89 9.55
N ILE A 138 -11.42 -21.95 8.61
CA ILE A 138 -12.14 -22.01 7.32
C ILE A 138 -11.32 -22.83 6.31
N TYR A 139 -10.11 -22.39 5.99
CA TYR A 139 -9.34 -22.94 4.86
C TYR A 139 -8.68 -24.28 5.15
N LEU A 140 -8.51 -24.68 6.42
CA LEU A 140 -8.06 -26.01 6.81
C LEU A 140 -9.22 -26.97 7.15
N ASN A 141 -10.48 -26.54 6.96
CA ASN A 141 -11.66 -27.36 7.19
C ASN A 141 -11.79 -28.42 6.09
N SER A 142 -11.53 -29.67 6.45
CA SER A 142 -11.53 -30.80 5.51
C SER A 142 -12.91 -31.08 4.91
N LYS A 143 -14.02 -30.85 5.64
CA LYS A 143 -15.38 -31.04 5.14
C LYS A 143 -15.74 -29.96 4.09
N LEU A 144 -15.43 -28.69 4.40
CA LEU A 144 -15.67 -27.60 3.47
C LEU A 144 -14.83 -27.80 2.21
N PHE A 145 -13.55 -28.14 2.35
CA PHE A 145 -12.68 -28.43 1.21
C PHE A 145 -13.21 -29.59 0.35
N ALA A 146 -13.74 -30.66 0.97
CA ALA A 146 -14.32 -31.77 0.22
C ALA A 146 -15.51 -31.33 -0.66
N ARG A 147 -16.34 -30.37 -0.18
CA ARG A 147 -17.45 -29.80 -0.96
C ARG A 147 -16.94 -28.96 -2.12
N VAL A 148 -15.97 -28.07 -1.86
CA VAL A 148 -15.33 -27.24 -2.91
C VAL A 148 -14.68 -28.13 -3.97
N LYS A 149 -13.94 -29.15 -3.53
CA LYS A 149 -13.29 -30.12 -4.43
C LYS A 149 -14.29 -30.90 -5.31
N ALA A 150 -15.40 -31.30 -4.75
CA ALA A 150 -16.44 -32.04 -5.51
C ALA A 150 -17.00 -31.17 -6.66
N ILE A 151 -17.20 -29.85 -6.43
CA ILE A 151 -17.63 -28.91 -7.47
C ILE A 151 -16.51 -28.71 -8.49
N HIS A 152 -15.28 -28.50 -8.03
CA HIS A 152 -14.13 -28.34 -8.91
C HIS A 152 -13.93 -29.53 -9.85
N ASP A 153 -14.02 -30.75 -9.34
CA ASP A 153 -13.85 -31.98 -10.13
C ASP A 153 -14.94 -32.16 -11.21
N GLN A 154 -16.15 -31.66 -10.94
CA GLN A 154 -17.30 -31.75 -11.83
C GLN A 154 -17.53 -30.50 -12.69
N ARG A 155 -16.68 -29.45 -12.58
CA ARG A 155 -16.92 -28.12 -13.15
C ARG A 155 -17.21 -28.10 -14.65
N THR A 156 -16.67 -29.03 -15.41
CA THR A 156 -16.89 -29.13 -16.86
C THR A 156 -18.29 -29.66 -17.22
N SER A 157 -18.98 -30.36 -16.29
CA SER A 157 -20.33 -30.93 -16.48
C SER A 157 -21.45 -30.08 -15.86
N LEU A 158 -21.09 -29.05 -15.06
CA LEU A 158 -22.07 -28.23 -14.32
C LEU A 158 -22.67 -27.08 -15.13
N HIS A 159 -22.29 -26.91 -16.39
CA HIS A 159 -22.75 -25.82 -17.28
C HIS A 159 -22.61 -24.42 -16.66
N LEU A 160 -21.52 -24.18 -15.91
CA LEU A 160 -21.20 -22.90 -15.29
C LEU A 160 -20.77 -21.87 -16.34
N ASP A 161 -21.11 -20.60 -16.11
CA ASP A 161 -20.58 -19.50 -16.93
C ASP A 161 -19.08 -19.24 -16.63
N ALA A 162 -18.48 -18.30 -17.36
CA ALA A 162 -17.03 -18.03 -17.25
C ALA A 162 -16.63 -17.49 -15.87
N GLU A 163 -17.46 -16.60 -15.27
CA GLU A 163 -17.19 -16.03 -13.96
C GLU A 163 -17.38 -17.07 -12.84
N GLN A 164 -18.39 -17.94 -12.97
CA GLN A 164 -18.60 -19.08 -12.07
C GLN A 164 -17.44 -20.07 -12.14
N LEU A 165 -16.96 -20.42 -13.33
CA LEU A 165 -15.78 -21.28 -13.51
C LEU A 165 -14.52 -20.66 -12.89
N ARG A 166 -14.37 -19.34 -13.03
CA ARG A 166 -13.27 -18.62 -12.40
C ARG A 166 -13.36 -18.67 -10.87
N LEU A 167 -14.55 -18.44 -10.30
CA LEU A 167 -14.78 -18.55 -8.86
C LEU A 167 -14.43 -19.96 -8.35
N VAL A 168 -14.88 -21.01 -9.03
CA VAL A 168 -14.52 -22.40 -8.68
C VAL A 168 -13.01 -22.58 -8.64
N LYS A 169 -12.32 -22.12 -9.68
CA LYS A 169 -10.86 -22.24 -9.77
C LYS A 169 -10.16 -21.48 -8.64
N VAL A 170 -10.48 -20.19 -8.48
CA VAL A 170 -9.83 -19.32 -7.49
C VAL A 170 -10.05 -19.85 -6.08
N THR A 171 -11.28 -20.22 -5.73
CA THR A 171 -11.61 -20.77 -4.41
C THR A 171 -10.88 -22.10 -4.18
N TYR A 172 -10.88 -23.01 -5.14
CA TYR A 172 -10.18 -24.30 -5.01
C TYR A 172 -8.67 -24.10 -4.82
N ASP A 173 -8.03 -23.26 -5.63
CA ASP A 173 -6.61 -22.95 -5.53
C ASP A 173 -6.27 -22.30 -4.18
N GLN A 174 -7.15 -21.43 -3.67
CA GLN A 174 -6.99 -20.80 -2.36
C GLN A 174 -6.95 -21.83 -1.22
N PHE A 175 -7.85 -22.81 -1.23
CA PHE A 175 -7.81 -23.91 -0.28
C PHE A 175 -6.53 -24.75 -0.39
N LEU A 176 -6.10 -25.09 -1.61
CA LEU A 176 -4.85 -25.82 -1.82
C LEU A 176 -3.64 -25.07 -1.25
N ARG A 177 -3.55 -23.81 -1.59
CA ARG A 177 -2.44 -22.94 -1.17
C ARG A 177 -2.45 -22.70 0.35
N ALA A 178 -3.63 -22.70 0.97
CA ALA A 178 -3.78 -22.62 2.42
C ALA A 178 -3.43 -23.93 3.14
N GLY A 179 -3.21 -25.05 2.43
CA GLY A 179 -2.82 -26.34 3.03
C GLY A 179 -3.99 -27.26 3.36
N ALA A 180 -5.15 -27.13 2.69
CA ALA A 180 -6.32 -27.97 2.93
C ALA A 180 -6.06 -29.49 2.82
N GLN A 181 -5.08 -29.89 2.00
CA GLN A 181 -4.70 -31.28 1.77
C GLN A 181 -3.66 -31.83 2.74
N LEU A 182 -3.12 -31.02 3.62
CA LEU A 182 -2.13 -31.44 4.62
C LEU A 182 -2.73 -32.45 5.61
N SER A 183 -1.87 -33.29 6.20
CA SER A 183 -2.24 -34.12 7.33
C SER A 183 -2.69 -33.29 8.53
N ASP A 184 -3.46 -33.88 9.46
CA ASP A 184 -3.90 -33.14 10.66
C ASP A 184 -2.71 -32.67 11.52
N ALA A 185 -1.60 -33.43 11.55
CA ALA A 185 -0.38 -33.04 12.23
C ALA A 185 0.28 -31.80 11.56
N ASP A 186 0.38 -31.81 10.23
CA ASP A 186 0.93 -30.71 9.47
C ASP A 186 0.02 -29.46 9.54
N LYS A 187 -1.30 -29.64 9.51
CA LYS A 187 -2.26 -28.54 9.75
C LYS A 187 -2.09 -27.90 11.14
N ALA A 188 -1.82 -28.71 12.17
CA ALA A 188 -1.56 -28.20 13.51
C ALA A 188 -0.27 -27.36 13.54
N GLN A 189 0.78 -27.81 12.87
CA GLN A 189 2.03 -27.04 12.73
C GLN A 189 1.81 -25.76 11.92
N LEU A 190 1.06 -25.83 10.83
CA LEU A 190 0.75 -24.66 9.99
C LEU A 190 -0.01 -23.57 10.77
N ARG A 191 -0.98 -23.95 11.62
CA ARG A 191 -1.68 -23.00 12.50
C ARG A 191 -0.71 -22.24 13.41
N GLN A 192 0.25 -22.94 14.01
CA GLN A 192 1.28 -22.28 14.85
C GLN A 192 2.13 -21.31 14.05
N LEU A 193 2.50 -21.65 12.82
CA LEU A 193 3.26 -20.76 11.93
C LEU A 193 2.43 -19.55 11.51
N ASN A 194 1.16 -19.71 11.19
CA ASN A 194 0.25 -18.63 10.83
C ASN A 194 0.02 -17.64 11.99
N GLU A 195 -0.22 -18.17 13.21
CA GLU A 195 -0.32 -17.36 14.43
C GLU A 195 0.97 -16.57 14.70
N ARG A 196 2.11 -17.26 14.54
CA ARG A 196 3.43 -16.61 14.75
C ARG A 196 3.69 -15.54 13.71
N GLU A 197 3.41 -15.79 12.41
CA GLU A 197 3.56 -14.80 11.34
C GLU A 197 2.69 -13.57 11.63
N SER A 198 1.42 -13.76 11.97
CA SER A 198 0.49 -12.67 12.29
C SER A 198 0.98 -11.81 13.46
N THR A 199 1.43 -12.47 14.54
CA THR A 199 1.97 -11.79 15.72
C THR A 199 3.22 -10.95 15.38
N LEU A 200 4.15 -11.52 14.61
CA LEU A 200 5.38 -10.84 14.21
C LEU A 200 5.10 -9.68 13.25
N SER A 201 4.20 -9.84 12.28
CA SER A 201 3.82 -8.76 11.36
C SER A 201 3.21 -7.58 12.11
N ASN A 202 2.30 -7.83 13.04
CA ASN A 202 1.73 -6.77 13.88
C ASN A 202 2.79 -6.08 14.77
N ALA A 203 3.72 -6.86 15.34
CA ALA A 203 4.83 -6.30 16.11
C ALA A 203 5.73 -5.40 15.24
N PHE A 204 5.99 -5.81 13.99
CA PHE A 204 6.74 -4.99 13.03
C PHE A 204 6.04 -3.66 12.74
N GLU A 205 4.74 -3.68 12.41
CA GLU A 205 3.95 -2.47 12.13
C GLU A 205 3.98 -1.48 13.29
N THR A 206 3.72 -1.98 14.49
CA THR A 206 3.70 -1.16 15.72
C THR A 206 5.06 -0.54 16.01
N ARG A 207 6.13 -1.35 15.93
CA ARG A 207 7.51 -0.87 16.14
C ARG A 207 7.92 0.15 15.10
N LEU A 208 7.62 -0.09 13.81
CA LEU A 208 7.96 0.83 12.73
C LEU A 208 7.25 2.18 12.87
N LEU A 209 5.97 2.19 13.22
CA LEU A 209 5.23 3.43 13.44
C LEU A 209 5.88 4.26 14.57
N ALA A 210 6.20 3.61 15.68
CA ALA A 210 6.87 4.25 16.83
C ALA A 210 8.29 4.73 16.45
N ALA A 211 9.05 3.90 15.74
CA ALA A 211 10.40 4.22 15.25
C ALA A 211 10.41 5.42 14.30
N THR A 212 9.47 5.48 13.37
CA THR A 212 9.34 6.60 12.42
C THR A 212 9.03 7.91 13.13
N LYS A 213 8.17 7.87 14.15
CA LYS A 213 7.87 9.04 14.97
C LYS A 213 9.08 9.49 15.81
N ALA A 214 9.76 8.55 16.45
CA ALA A 214 10.92 8.82 17.31
C ALA A 214 12.15 9.25 16.50
N GLY A 215 12.30 8.76 15.27
CA GLY A 215 13.40 9.05 14.36
C GLY A 215 13.32 10.40 13.63
N ALA A 216 12.24 11.18 13.80
CA ALA A 216 12.12 12.49 13.16
C ALA A 216 13.27 13.43 13.54
N TYR A 217 13.83 14.13 12.55
CA TYR A 217 14.86 15.13 12.81
C TYR A 217 14.31 16.33 13.59
N THR A 218 14.99 16.71 14.67
CA THR A 218 14.55 17.80 15.55
C THR A 218 15.66 18.81 15.76
N THR A 219 15.33 20.10 15.76
CA THR A 219 16.28 21.17 16.07
C THR A 219 15.60 22.41 16.65
N THR A 220 16.28 23.14 17.52
CA THR A 220 15.89 24.49 17.95
C THR A 220 16.62 25.58 17.15
N ASP A 221 17.63 25.22 16.38
CA ASP A 221 18.41 26.13 15.56
C ASP A 221 17.76 26.29 14.17
N LYS A 222 17.15 27.47 13.93
CA LYS A 222 16.59 27.81 12.61
C LYS A 222 17.64 27.83 11.49
N ALA A 223 18.91 28.16 11.81
CA ALA A 223 19.97 28.22 10.82
C ALA A 223 20.31 26.83 10.26
N ALA A 224 20.14 25.76 11.04
CA ALA A 224 20.28 24.39 10.56
C ALA A 224 19.30 24.04 9.43
N LEU A 225 18.16 24.76 9.34
CA LEU A 225 17.11 24.56 8.34
C LEU A 225 17.21 25.55 7.16
N ALA A 226 18.36 26.18 6.99
CA ALA A 226 18.58 27.09 5.86
C ALA A 226 18.33 26.36 4.52
N GLY A 227 17.62 27.05 3.61
CA GLY A 227 17.19 26.50 2.31
C GLY A 227 15.72 26.05 2.29
N LEU A 228 15.10 25.81 3.45
CA LEU A 228 13.66 25.55 3.51
C LEU A 228 12.88 26.85 3.29
N SER A 229 11.77 26.78 2.57
CA SER A 229 10.84 27.90 2.39
C SER A 229 10.13 28.26 3.70
N ASP A 230 9.56 29.47 3.78
CA ASP A 230 8.79 29.90 4.97
C ASP A 230 7.61 28.95 5.25
N ALA A 231 6.97 28.39 4.23
CA ALA A 231 5.89 27.41 4.37
C ALA A 231 6.42 26.11 4.99
N GLN A 232 7.55 25.60 4.54
CA GLN A 232 8.18 24.40 5.11
C GLN A 232 8.64 24.62 6.56
N LEU A 233 9.21 25.78 6.87
CA LEU A 233 9.57 26.16 8.25
C LEU A 233 8.35 26.26 9.16
N ALA A 234 7.25 26.84 8.66
CA ALA A 234 6.00 26.92 9.42
C ALA A 234 5.42 25.50 9.69
N ALA A 235 5.45 24.62 8.70
CA ALA A 235 5.02 23.22 8.86
C ALA A 235 5.90 22.47 9.88
N ALA A 236 7.23 22.67 9.83
CA ALA A 236 8.15 22.07 10.79
C ALA A 236 7.92 22.56 12.23
N ALA A 237 7.64 23.86 12.40
CA ALA A 237 7.29 24.45 13.70
C ALA A 237 5.95 23.89 14.22
N GLN A 238 4.95 23.75 13.35
CA GLN A 238 3.68 23.15 13.71
C GLN A 238 3.83 21.67 14.12
N ALA A 239 4.65 20.89 13.40
CA ALA A 239 4.97 19.52 13.76
C ALA A 239 5.64 19.40 15.14
N ALA A 240 6.52 20.35 15.49
CA ALA A 240 7.11 20.42 16.83
C ALA A 240 6.04 20.75 17.88
N SER A 241 5.17 21.73 17.63
CA SER A 241 4.08 22.12 18.55
C SER A 241 3.11 20.94 18.79
N ALA A 242 2.70 20.21 17.76
CA ALA A 242 1.85 19.04 17.87
C ALA A 242 2.47 17.95 18.75
N ARG A 243 3.80 17.84 18.78
CA ARG A 243 4.57 16.93 19.64
C ARG A 243 4.91 17.51 21.00
N LYS A 244 4.43 18.73 21.31
CA LYS A 244 4.75 19.48 22.55
C LYS A 244 6.27 19.71 22.69
N GLN A 245 6.97 19.92 21.58
CA GLN A 245 8.40 20.22 21.51
C GLN A 245 8.63 21.68 21.10
N GLN A 246 9.78 22.23 21.50
CA GLN A 246 10.23 23.54 21.03
C GLN A 246 11.04 23.41 19.75
N GLY A 247 11.03 24.46 18.92
CA GLY A 247 11.80 24.52 17.68
C GLY A 247 11.06 23.91 16.50
N TYR A 248 11.70 23.02 15.78
CA TYR A 248 11.27 22.48 14.50
C TYR A 248 11.41 20.96 14.47
N VAL A 249 10.48 20.28 13.83
CA VAL A 249 10.52 18.83 13.57
C VAL A 249 10.31 18.60 12.09
N LEU A 250 11.18 17.81 11.47
CA LEU A 250 10.99 17.24 10.14
C LEU A 250 10.55 15.78 10.29
N PRO A 251 9.24 15.50 10.17
CA PRO A 251 8.73 14.11 10.24
C PRO A 251 9.26 13.28 9.08
N LEU A 252 9.65 12.03 9.37
CA LEU A 252 10.12 11.13 8.32
C LEU A 252 8.98 10.64 7.43
N GLN A 253 9.22 10.61 6.12
CA GLN A 253 8.44 9.82 5.17
C GLN A 253 8.87 8.35 5.24
N ASN A 254 8.11 7.45 4.61
CA ASN A 254 8.38 6.01 4.71
C ASN A 254 9.61 5.55 3.90
N THR A 255 10.01 6.29 2.87
CA THR A 255 11.17 5.99 2.02
C THR A 255 12.50 6.36 2.68
N THR A 256 13.61 5.88 2.12
CA THR A 256 14.97 6.21 2.56
C THR A 256 15.27 7.70 2.36
N GLN A 257 15.04 8.24 1.17
CA GLN A 257 15.20 9.66 0.89
C GLN A 257 14.06 10.49 1.50
N GLN A 258 14.37 11.74 1.87
CA GLN A 258 13.43 12.64 2.55
C GLN A 258 13.28 13.94 1.76
N PRO A 259 12.08 14.47 1.57
CA PRO A 259 11.82 15.63 0.71
C PRO A 259 12.65 16.87 1.06
N ALA A 260 12.97 17.09 2.32
CA ALA A 260 13.75 18.25 2.76
C ALA A 260 15.23 18.21 2.29
N LEU A 261 15.75 17.01 1.92
CA LEU A 261 17.14 16.87 1.46
C LEU A 261 17.41 17.70 0.20
N ALA A 262 16.44 17.86 -0.68
CA ALA A 262 16.58 18.66 -1.90
C ALA A 262 16.79 20.16 -1.64
N SER A 263 16.30 20.68 -0.52
CA SER A 263 16.31 22.12 -0.22
C SER A 263 17.32 22.54 0.85
N LEU A 264 17.68 21.67 1.80
CA LEU A 264 18.57 21.98 2.90
C LEU A 264 19.98 22.32 2.41
N THR A 265 20.45 23.56 2.67
CA THR A 265 21.79 24.02 2.25
C THR A 265 22.89 23.52 3.17
N GLN A 266 22.59 23.28 4.45
CA GLN A 266 23.58 22.78 5.42
C GLN A 266 23.81 21.28 5.22
N ARG A 267 25.02 20.90 4.75
CA ARG A 267 25.38 19.49 4.50
C ARG A 267 25.28 18.62 5.75
N SER A 268 25.67 19.15 6.91
CA SER A 268 25.55 18.45 8.20
C SER A 268 24.10 18.13 8.56
N THR A 269 23.16 19.03 8.24
CA THR A 269 21.73 18.79 8.46
C THR A 269 21.19 17.73 7.49
N ARG A 270 21.60 17.75 6.21
CA ARG A 270 21.25 16.71 5.25
C ARG A 270 21.73 15.35 5.73
N GLN A 271 23.01 15.27 6.16
CA GLN A 271 23.57 14.03 6.69
C GLN A 271 22.79 13.52 7.91
N ALA A 272 22.48 14.39 8.87
CA ALA A 272 21.74 14.02 10.08
C ALA A 272 20.32 13.52 9.76
N LEU A 273 19.57 14.27 8.93
CA LEU A 273 18.23 13.86 8.50
C LEU A 273 18.24 12.53 7.75
N PHE A 274 19.21 12.34 6.85
CA PHE A 274 19.35 11.11 6.09
C PHE A 274 19.70 9.92 7.01
N GLN A 275 20.61 10.09 7.95
CA GLN A 275 20.95 9.06 8.94
C GLN A 275 19.76 8.73 9.84
N ASP A 276 19.03 9.74 10.32
CA ASP A 276 17.77 9.55 11.06
C ASP A 276 16.76 8.73 10.27
N SER A 277 16.67 8.98 8.97
CA SER A 277 15.82 8.20 8.06
C SER A 277 16.33 6.78 7.86
N LEU A 278 17.61 6.61 7.57
CA LEU A 278 18.23 5.33 7.23
C LEU A 278 18.18 4.34 8.41
N GLU A 279 18.39 4.83 9.63
CA GLU A 279 18.53 4.04 10.86
C GLU A 279 17.27 4.02 11.73
N ARG A 280 16.13 4.54 11.21
CA ARG A 280 14.92 4.80 12.01
C ARG A 280 14.44 3.62 12.84
N ALA A 281 14.56 2.40 12.35
CA ALA A 281 14.08 1.18 12.99
C ALA A 281 15.21 0.21 13.35
N GLU A 282 16.45 0.74 13.48
CA GLU A 282 17.67 -0.02 13.82
C GLU A 282 18.32 0.47 15.11
N ARG A 283 17.77 1.52 15.72
CA ARG A 283 18.26 2.02 16.99
C ARG A 283 17.96 1.02 18.12
N PRO A 284 18.95 0.67 18.97
CA PRO A 284 18.72 -0.28 20.05
C PRO A 284 17.54 0.12 20.94
N GLY A 285 16.63 -0.81 21.21
CA GLY A 285 15.45 -0.59 22.05
C GLY A 285 14.21 -1.30 21.51
N ASP A 286 13.05 -0.95 22.06
CA ASP A 286 11.77 -1.62 21.79
C ASP A 286 11.27 -1.42 20.34
N ASN A 287 11.80 -0.41 19.65
CA ASN A 287 11.40 -0.08 18.27
C ASN A 287 12.34 -0.68 17.20
N ASP A 288 13.39 -1.42 17.60
CA ASP A 288 14.25 -2.14 16.65
C ASP A 288 13.46 -3.29 16.01
N THR A 289 13.41 -3.30 14.67
CA THR A 289 12.63 -4.29 13.90
C THR A 289 13.48 -5.45 13.40
N ARG A 290 14.81 -5.40 13.49
CA ARG A 290 15.73 -6.35 12.85
C ARG A 290 15.55 -7.80 13.32
N ASP A 291 15.27 -8.00 14.61
CA ASP A 291 14.97 -9.32 15.16
C ASP A 291 13.63 -9.87 14.68
N VAL A 292 12.65 -9.00 14.53
CA VAL A 292 11.29 -9.37 14.05
C VAL A 292 11.34 -9.80 12.59
N ILE A 293 12.00 -9.04 11.72
CA ILE A 293 12.06 -9.38 10.29
C ILE A 293 12.83 -10.68 10.03
N ALA A 294 13.91 -10.92 10.77
CA ALA A 294 14.66 -12.16 10.67
C ALA A 294 13.79 -13.39 11.04
N GLN A 295 13.00 -13.27 12.11
CA GLN A 295 12.05 -14.30 12.52
C GLN A 295 10.90 -14.45 11.51
N LEU A 296 10.38 -13.35 10.94
CA LEU A 296 9.34 -13.40 9.91
C LEU A 296 9.82 -14.17 8.68
N ALA A 297 11.01 -13.85 8.16
CA ALA A 297 11.59 -14.54 7.02
C ALA A 297 11.72 -16.06 7.27
N GLN A 298 12.18 -16.44 8.47
CA GLN A 298 12.32 -17.85 8.84
C GLN A 298 10.96 -18.55 8.98
N VAL A 299 9.98 -17.93 9.63
CA VAL A 299 8.61 -18.47 9.75
C VAL A 299 7.99 -18.70 8.37
N ARG A 300 8.13 -17.74 7.47
CA ARG A 300 7.64 -17.82 6.08
C ARG A 300 8.32 -18.93 5.29
N ALA A 301 9.61 -19.09 5.42
CA ALA A 301 10.36 -20.18 4.77
C ALA A 301 9.90 -21.56 5.29
N HIS A 302 9.72 -21.72 6.61
CA HIS A 302 9.20 -22.95 7.20
C HIS A 302 7.77 -23.26 6.75
N LYS A 303 6.92 -22.24 6.68
CA LYS A 303 5.54 -22.35 6.17
C LYS A 303 5.52 -22.85 4.72
N ALA A 304 6.33 -22.24 3.85
CA ALA A 304 6.43 -22.65 2.46
C ALA A 304 6.87 -24.10 2.30
N LYS A 305 7.89 -24.53 3.06
CA LYS A 305 8.36 -25.92 3.07
C LYS A 305 7.26 -26.89 3.51
N LEU A 306 6.51 -26.55 4.56
CA LEU A 306 5.39 -27.36 5.05
C LEU A 306 4.30 -27.51 3.99
N LEU A 307 4.06 -26.47 3.19
CA LEU A 307 3.13 -26.45 2.07
C LEU A 307 3.68 -27.11 0.80
N GLY A 308 4.92 -27.63 0.82
CA GLY A 308 5.53 -28.34 -0.31
C GLY A 308 6.26 -27.46 -1.32
N PHE A 309 6.56 -26.20 -0.98
CA PHE A 309 7.28 -25.27 -1.85
C PHE A 309 8.75 -25.10 -1.42
N SER A 310 9.61 -24.79 -2.39
CA SER A 310 11.06 -24.59 -2.14
C SER A 310 11.35 -23.32 -1.35
N SER A 311 10.52 -22.29 -1.47
CA SER A 311 10.63 -21.01 -0.77
C SER A 311 9.28 -20.31 -0.63
N TYR A 312 9.23 -19.25 0.18
CA TYR A 312 8.02 -18.45 0.33
C TYR A 312 7.65 -17.75 -0.99
N ALA A 313 8.64 -17.27 -1.74
CA ALA A 313 8.41 -16.68 -3.06
C ALA A 313 7.80 -17.68 -4.04
N ALA A 314 8.28 -18.93 -4.07
CA ALA A 314 7.68 -19.98 -4.91
C ALA A 314 6.21 -20.25 -4.56
N TRP A 315 5.88 -20.19 -3.26
CA TRP A 315 4.48 -20.30 -2.81
C TRP A 315 3.66 -19.08 -3.23
N LYS A 316 4.19 -17.84 -3.05
CA LYS A 316 3.44 -16.60 -3.31
C LYS A 316 3.22 -16.36 -4.81
N LEU A 317 4.21 -16.60 -5.65
CA LEU A 317 4.11 -16.27 -7.07
C LEU A 317 3.23 -17.24 -7.89
N GLY A 318 2.87 -18.39 -7.35
CA GLY A 318 2.10 -19.40 -8.09
C GLY A 318 0.72 -18.94 -8.59
N ASP A 319 0.13 -17.87 -8.03
CA ASP A 319 -1.13 -17.24 -8.48
C ASP A 319 -0.93 -15.85 -9.12
N GLN A 320 0.31 -15.41 -9.26
CA GLN A 320 0.66 -14.13 -9.89
C GLN A 320 0.82 -14.28 -11.41
N MET A 321 0.94 -13.16 -12.15
CA MET A 321 1.22 -13.20 -13.59
C MET A 321 2.62 -13.74 -13.89
N ALA A 322 3.62 -13.41 -13.08
CA ALA A 322 4.99 -13.94 -13.20
C ALA A 322 5.09 -15.45 -12.93
N LYS A 323 4.18 -16.04 -12.16
CA LYS A 323 4.05 -17.47 -11.84
C LYS A 323 5.19 -18.08 -11.04
N THR A 324 6.43 -17.67 -11.25
CA THR A 324 7.61 -18.23 -10.58
C THR A 324 8.59 -17.14 -10.11
N PRO A 325 9.37 -17.39 -9.05
CA PRO A 325 10.43 -16.48 -8.62
C PRO A 325 11.48 -16.23 -9.71
N GLU A 326 11.80 -17.27 -10.49
CA GLU A 326 12.79 -17.19 -11.56
C GLU A 326 12.36 -16.22 -12.65
N ALA A 327 11.07 -16.19 -13.02
CA ALA A 327 10.56 -15.26 -14.02
C ALA A 327 10.62 -13.80 -13.51
N ALA A 328 10.25 -13.55 -12.26
CA ALA A 328 10.32 -12.22 -11.66
C ALA A 328 11.78 -11.73 -11.53
N LEU A 329 12.68 -12.59 -11.03
CA LEU A 329 14.11 -12.28 -10.91
C LEU A 329 14.76 -12.03 -12.27
N HIS A 330 14.47 -12.88 -13.26
CA HIS A 330 15.00 -12.71 -14.63
C HIS A 330 14.58 -11.37 -15.25
N PHE A 331 13.32 -10.98 -15.06
CA PHE A 331 12.80 -9.69 -15.52
C PHE A 331 13.56 -8.52 -14.84
N MET A 332 13.75 -8.55 -13.53
CA MET A 332 14.46 -7.50 -12.80
C MET A 332 15.96 -7.47 -13.14
N ASP A 333 16.62 -8.64 -13.17
CA ASP A 333 18.05 -8.78 -13.51
C ASP A 333 18.37 -8.19 -14.88
N ALA A 334 17.44 -8.27 -15.84
CA ALA A 334 17.62 -7.68 -17.17
C ALA A 334 17.66 -6.13 -17.13
N LEU A 335 17.03 -5.50 -16.14
CA LEU A 335 16.98 -4.04 -16.00
C LEU A 335 18.21 -3.48 -15.25
N VAL A 336 18.83 -4.26 -14.35
CA VAL A 336 19.90 -3.81 -13.45
C VAL A 336 21.08 -3.15 -14.18
N PRO A 337 21.64 -3.71 -15.28
CA PRO A 337 22.79 -3.08 -15.96
C PRO A 337 22.48 -1.68 -16.50
N ALA A 338 21.31 -1.50 -17.10
CA ALA A 338 20.89 -0.23 -17.67
C ALA A 338 20.64 0.82 -16.58
N ALA A 339 19.92 0.44 -15.52
CA ALA A 339 19.60 1.29 -14.39
C ALA A 339 20.87 1.78 -13.66
N THR A 340 21.77 0.85 -13.31
CA THR A 340 23.00 1.17 -12.56
C THR A 340 23.99 1.99 -13.39
N ALA A 341 24.15 1.70 -14.68
CA ALA A 341 25.00 2.49 -15.56
C ALA A 341 24.50 3.95 -15.68
N LYS A 342 23.18 4.15 -15.82
CA LYS A 342 22.58 5.47 -15.87
C LYS A 342 22.73 6.19 -14.53
N ALA A 343 22.49 5.53 -13.40
CA ALA A 343 22.66 6.10 -12.07
C ALA A 343 24.13 6.52 -11.81
N GLN A 344 25.10 5.74 -12.24
CA GLN A 344 26.52 6.10 -12.15
C GLN A 344 26.85 7.32 -13.03
N GLY A 345 26.27 7.41 -14.22
CA GLY A 345 26.38 8.61 -15.07
C GLY A 345 25.81 9.86 -14.41
N GLU A 346 24.63 9.74 -13.79
CA GLU A 346 23.99 10.82 -13.04
C GLU A 346 24.83 11.23 -11.80
N ALA A 347 25.40 10.26 -11.08
CA ALA A 347 26.32 10.51 -9.97
C ALA A 347 27.57 11.30 -10.40
N ALA A 348 28.13 10.92 -11.57
CA ALA A 348 29.30 11.63 -12.12
C ALA A 348 28.97 13.08 -12.55
N GLU A 349 27.77 13.34 -13.03
CA GLU A 349 27.30 14.70 -13.33
C GLU A 349 27.13 15.52 -12.06
N ILE A 350 26.53 14.95 -11.02
CA ILE A 350 26.40 15.58 -9.70
C ILE A 350 27.77 15.88 -9.10
N GLN A 351 28.74 14.97 -9.18
CA GLN A 351 30.09 15.19 -8.68
C GLN A 351 30.77 16.36 -9.36
N LYS A 352 30.59 16.56 -10.69
CA LYS A 352 31.12 17.75 -11.38
C LYS A 352 30.58 19.05 -10.82
N VAL A 353 29.32 19.11 -10.39
CA VAL A 353 28.72 20.30 -9.74
C VAL A 353 29.39 20.55 -8.39
N ILE A 354 29.58 19.49 -7.58
CA ILE A 354 30.29 19.57 -6.30
C ILE A 354 31.71 20.13 -6.49
N ASP A 355 32.44 19.59 -7.46
CA ASP A 355 33.82 20.00 -7.75
C ASP A 355 33.92 21.45 -8.26
N ALA A 356 32.99 21.86 -9.13
CA ALA A 356 32.93 23.23 -9.64
C ALA A 356 32.64 24.28 -8.53
N GLN A 357 31.98 23.85 -7.45
CA GLN A 357 31.73 24.68 -6.26
C GLN A 357 32.82 24.58 -5.21
N ASN A 358 33.95 23.94 -5.50
CA ASN A 358 35.05 23.68 -4.57
C ASN A 358 34.57 22.94 -3.31
N GLY A 359 33.63 22.00 -3.45
CA GLY A 359 33.05 21.26 -2.32
C GLY A 359 34.08 20.43 -1.55
N GLY A 360 35.08 19.85 -2.22
CA GLY A 360 36.17 19.11 -1.59
C GLY A 360 35.77 17.77 -0.98
N PHE A 361 34.65 17.20 -1.42
CA PHE A 361 34.15 15.91 -0.95
C PHE A 361 33.57 15.08 -2.09
N GLN A 362 33.48 13.76 -1.88
CA GLN A 362 32.81 12.84 -2.79
C GLN A 362 31.31 12.84 -2.51
N LEU A 363 30.51 12.66 -3.55
CA LEU A 363 29.06 12.52 -3.47
C LEU A 363 28.66 11.38 -2.54
N GLU A 364 27.83 11.68 -1.56
CA GLU A 364 27.19 10.74 -0.66
C GLU A 364 25.68 10.72 -0.90
N ALA A 365 24.97 9.68 -0.41
CA ALA A 365 23.53 9.55 -0.61
C ALA A 365 22.72 10.75 -0.11
N TRP A 366 23.11 11.37 1.01
CA TRP A 366 22.46 12.57 1.57
C TRP A 366 22.72 13.86 0.78
N ASP A 367 23.66 13.83 -0.18
CA ASP A 367 23.95 14.96 -1.06
C ASP A 367 23.20 14.86 -2.39
N TRP A 368 22.69 13.65 -2.73
CA TRP A 368 22.12 13.38 -4.07
C TRP A 368 21.03 14.38 -4.45
N ASP A 369 19.95 14.44 -3.68
CA ASP A 369 18.78 15.24 -4.02
C ASP A 369 19.11 16.73 -4.12
N PHE A 370 19.97 17.25 -3.21
CA PHE A 370 20.39 18.65 -3.21
C PHE A 370 21.17 19.03 -4.47
N TYR A 371 22.10 18.19 -4.89
CA TYR A 371 22.91 18.49 -6.08
C TYR A 371 22.22 18.02 -7.37
N ALA A 372 21.40 17.01 -7.35
CA ALA A 372 20.55 16.63 -8.47
C ALA A 372 19.63 17.78 -8.88
N GLU A 373 19.04 18.48 -7.90
CA GLU A 373 18.22 19.66 -8.16
C GLU A 373 19.01 20.78 -8.84
N GLN A 374 20.27 20.97 -8.49
CA GLN A 374 21.14 21.94 -9.16
C GLN A 374 21.51 21.53 -10.59
N VAL A 375 21.74 20.22 -10.84
CA VAL A 375 21.92 19.70 -12.20
C VAL A 375 20.64 19.89 -13.01
N ARG A 376 19.48 19.59 -12.43
CA ARG A 376 18.18 19.79 -13.07
C ARG A 376 17.98 21.25 -13.46
N LYS A 377 18.27 22.18 -12.54
CA LYS A 377 18.19 23.62 -12.79
C LYS A 377 19.16 24.06 -13.88
N ALA A 378 20.42 23.61 -13.83
CA ALA A 378 21.42 23.98 -14.85
C ALA A 378 21.13 23.43 -16.23
N ARG A 379 20.60 22.16 -16.32
CA ARG A 379 20.35 21.46 -17.59
C ARG A 379 19.04 21.88 -18.26
N TYR A 380 17.99 22.05 -17.45
CA TYR A 380 16.62 22.26 -17.92
C TYR A 380 16.09 23.64 -17.64
N ASP A 381 16.87 24.48 -16.92
CA ASP A 381 16.43 25.78 -16.42
C ASP A 381 15.10 25.68 -15.67
N LEU A 382 15.00 24.65 -14.81
CA LEU A 382 13.81 24.27 -14.06
C LEU A 382 14.09 24.31 -12.57
N ASP A 383 13.27 25.08 -11.83
CA ASP A 383 13.32 25.18 -10.38
C ASP A 383 11.99 24.66 -9.80
N GLU A 384 12.03 23.73 -8.86
CA GLU A 384 10.82 23.20 -8.23
C GLU A 384 10.00 24.28 -7.52
N ALA A 385 10.66 25.31 -6.99
CA ALA A 385 9.98 26.44 -6.38
C ALA A 385 9.12 27.23 -7.38
N GLU A 386 9.47 27.21 -8.67
CA GLU A 386 8.69 27.85 -9.74
C GLU A 386 7.47 26.97 -10.13
N LEU A 387 7.53 25.64 -9.90
CA LEU A 387 6.47 24.70 -10.23
C LEU A 387 5.36 24.67 -9.17
N LYS A 388 5.73 24.63 -7.89
CA LYS A 388 4.79 24.46 -6.77
C LYS A 388 3.58 25.39 -6.80
N PRO A 389 3.68 26.68 -7.18
CA PRO A 389 2.53 27.58 -7.25
C PRO A 389 1.41 27.12 -8.21
N TYR A 390 1.68 26.17 -9.10
CA TYR A 390 0.72 25.63 -10.06
C TYR A 390 0.03 24.35 -9.60
N PHE A 391 0.46 23.77 -8.47
CA PHE A 391 -0.04 22.50 -7.96
C PHE A 391 -0.71 22.67 -6.60
N GLU A 392 -1.82 23.40 -6.60
CA GLU A 392 -2.68 23.52 -5.42
C GLU A 392 -3.58 22.26 -5.35
N ILE A 393 -3.60 21.58 -4.19
CA ILE A 393 -4.12 20.22 -4.04
C ILE A 393 -5.57 20.05 -4.51
N ASP A 394 -6.47 20.98 -4.17
CA ASP A 394 -7.87 20.88 -4.55
C ASP A 394 -8.06 21.05 -6.06
N LYS A 395 -7.24 21.92 -6.69
CA LYS A 395 -7.25 22.09 -8.14
C LYS A 395 -6.66 20.89 -8.85
N VAL A 396 -5.61 20.28 -8.31
CA VAL A 396 -5.06 19.03 -8.84
C VAL A 396 -6.12 17.93 -8.79
N LEU A 397 -6.82 17.79 -7.66
CA LEU A 397 -7.87 16.79 -7.51
C LEU A 397 -9.03 17.04 -8.47
N GLU A 398 -9.64 18.24 -8.43
CA GLU A 398 -10.90 18.51 -9.11
C GLU A 398 -10.69 18.79 -10.61
N ASN A 399 -9.68 19.61 -10.94
CA ASN A 399 -9.41 20.03 -12.32
C ASN A 399 -8.37 19.15 -13.03
N GLY A 400 -7.69 18.26 -12.32
CA GLY A 400 -6.75 17.30 -12.88
C GLY A 400 -7.34 15.90 -12.88
N VAL A 401 -7.36 15.27 -11.70
CA VAL A 401 -7.75 13.86 -11.51
C VAL A 401 -9.21 13.61 -11.94
N PHE A 402 -10.15 14.39 -11.42
CA PHE A 402 -11.56 14.24 -11.76
C PHE A 402 -11.86 14.64 -13.21
N TYR A 403 -11.17 15.66 -13.71
CA TYR A 403 -11.32 16.09 -15.10
C TYR A 403 -10.86 15.02 -16.09
N ALA A 404 -9.68 14.39 -15.85
CA ALA A 404 -9.21 13.28 -16.68
C ALA A 404 -10.19 12.11 -16.68
N ALA A 405 -10.72 11.74 -15.50
CA ALA A 405 -11.73 10.70 -15.38
C ALA A 405 -13.05 11.06 -16.09
N HIS A 406 -13.44 12.33 -16.05
CA HIS A 406 -14.60 12.80 -16.79
C HIS A 406 -14.41 12.65 -18.31
N LEU A 407 -13.27 13.05 -18.84
CA LEU A 407 -12.97 12.93 -20.26
C LEU A 407 -12.94 11.46 -20.72
N LEU A 408 -12.26 10.59 -19.96
CA LEU A 408 -12.09 9.17 -20.30
C LEU A 408 -13.39 8.38 -20.12
N TYR A 409 -14.13 8.61 -19.02
CA TYR A 409 -15.20 7.71 -18.58
C TYR A 409 -16.56 8.41 -18.44
N GLY A 410 -16.61 9.76 -18.53
CA GLY A 410 -17.83 10.56 -18.38
C GLY A 410 -18.43 10.58 -16.99
N ILE A 411 -17.68 10.17 -15.98
CA ILE A 411 -18.13 10.23 -14.59
C ILE A 411 -18.05 11.66 -14.05
N SER A 412 -18.84 11.94 -13.03
CA SER A 412 -18.89 13.24 -12.37
C SER A 412 -18.85 13.07 -10.85
N PHE A 413 -18.39 14.12 -10.15
CA PHE A 413 -18.13 14.11 -8.71
C PHE A 413 -18.88 15.23 -8.02
N LYS A 414 -19.51 14.91 -6.88
CA LYS A 414 -20.20 15.87 -6.03
C LYS A 414 -19.76 15.69 -4.59
N GLU A 415 -19.20 16.72 -3.98
CA GLU A 415 -18.81 16.66 -2.58
C GLU A 415 -20.01 16.45 -1.65
N ARG A 416 -19.86 15.56 -0.67
CA ARG A 416 -20.88 15.14 0.30
C ARG A 416 -20.40 15.46 1.71
N LYS A 417 -20.86 16.58 2.27
CA LYS A 417 -20.56 17.03 3.63
C LYS A 417 -21.46 16.43 4.70
N ASP A 418 -22.50 15.73 4.28
CA ASP A 418 -23.47 15.03 5.12
C ASP A 418 -23.08 13.58 5.43
N ILE A 419 -22.04 13.06 4.79
CA ILE A 419 -21.49 11.73 5.08
C ILE A 419 -20.42 11.86 6.18
N PRO A 420 -20.55 11.11 7.31
CA PRO A 420 -19.59 11.20 8.39
C PRO A 420 -18.22 10.63 8.02
N VAL A 421 -17.16 11.19 8.64
CA VAL A 421 -15.76 10.84 8.41
C VAL A 421 -15.05 10.51 9.73
N TYR A 422 -13.98 9.72 9.67
CA TYR A 422 -13.19 9.34 10.86
C TYR A 422 -12.17 10.41 11.26
N GLU A 423 -11.90 11.38 10.41
CA GLU A 423 -10.95 12.48 10.62
C GLU A 423 -11.51 13.73 9.92
N PRO A 424 -11.53 14.92 10.56
CA PRO A 424 -12.14 16.13 9.98
C PRO A 424 -11.57 16.59 8.64
N ASP A 425 -10.32 16.22 8.33
CA ASP A 425 -9.67 16.60 7.07
C ASP A 425 -10.06 15.69 5.88
N VAL A 426 -10.81 14.62 6.12
CA VAL A 426 -11.25 13.68 5.06
C VAL A 426 -12.40 14.30 4.29
N ARG A 427 -12.27 14.31 2.96
CA ARG A 427 -13.34 14.75 2.03
C ARG A 427 -14.05 13.54 1.44
N VAL A 428 -15.34 13.66 1.15
CA VAL A 428 -16.16 12.59 0.56
C VAL A 428 -16.82 13.10 -0.71
N PHE A 429 -16.79 12.31 -1.78
CA PHE A 429 -17.45 12.60 -3.03
C PHE A 429 -18.40 11.48 -3.44
N GLU A 430 -19.59 11.83 -3.86
CA GLU A 430 -20.48 10.94 -4.60
C GLU A 430 -20.09 10.95 -6.06
N VAL A 431 -19.87 9.77 -6.61
CA VAL A 431 -19.51 9.58 -8.02
C VAL A 431 -20.73 9.11 -8.79
N THR A 432 -21.04 9.84 -9.85
CA THR A 432 -22.16 9.55 -10.74
C THR A 432 -21.63 9.10 -12.10
N ASP A 433 -22.16 8.00 -12.62
CA ASP A 433 -21.79 7.48 -13.94
C ASP A 433 -22.36 8.35 -15.08
N SER A 434 -21.83 8.17 -16.28
CA SER A 434 -22.24 8.88 -17.50
C SER A 434 -23.72 8.79 -17.84
N ASN A 435 -24.41 7.75 -17.36
CA ASN A 435 -25.84 7.56 -17.52
C ASN A 435 -26.68 8.25 -16.42
N GLY A 436 -26.04 9.01 -15.52
CA GLY A 436 -26.70 9.71 -14.42
C GLY A 436 -27.00 8.84 -13.19
N LYS A 437 -26.61 7.57 -13.16
CA LYS A 437 -26.82 6.69 -12.00
C LYS A 437 -25.70 6.84 -10.98
N PRO A 438 -26.00 6.70 -9.68
CA PRO A 438 -24.97 6.60 -8.66
C PRO A 438 -24.01 5.43 -8.95
N LEU A 439 -22.69 5.67 -8.84
CA LEU A 439 -21.65 4.68 -9.08
C LEU A 439 -20.94 4.28 -7.79
N ALA A 440 -20.46 5.25 -7.01
CA ALA A 440 -19.64 5.01 -5.84
C ALA A 440 -19.68 6.18 -4.84
N LEU A 441 -19.16 5.95 -3.62
CA LEU A 441 -18.61 7.01 -2.77
C LEU A 441 -17.08 6.92 -2.77
N PHE A 442 -16.43 8.08 -2.82
CA PHE A 442 -14.98 8.21 -2.82
C PHE A 442 -14.54 9.12 -1.67
N TYR A 443 -13.71 8.59 -0.76
CA TYR A 443 -13.11 9.32 0.37
C TYR A 443 -11.67 9.67 0.07
N CYS A 444 -11.24 10.87 0.47
CA CYS A 444 -9.87 11.37 0.31
C CYS A 444 -9.26 11.75 1.66
N ASP A 445 -8.19 11.07 2.09
CA ASP A 445 -7.42 11.36 3.29
C ASP A 445 -5.95 11.61 2.93
N TYR A 446 -5.61 12.86 2.64
CA TYR A 446 -4.32 13.20 2.00
C TYR A 446 -3.24 13.69 2.95
N TRP A 447 -3.58 14.15 4.18
CA TRP A 447 -2.61 14.79 5.05
C TRP A 447 -1.88 13.82 5.97
N LYS A 448 -0.54 14.01 6.07
CA LYS A 448 0.29 13.24 7.00
C LYS A 448 -0.07 13.56 8.45
N ARG A 449 -0.09 12.51 9.28
CA ARG A 449 -0.26 12.54 10.74
C ARG A 449 0.71 11.56 11.40
N ASP A 450 1.10 11.82 12.67
CA ASP A 450 2.00 10.93 13.44
C ASP A 450 1.38 9.55 13.79
N ASN A 451 0.06 9.47 13.74
CA ASN A 451 -0.73 8.26 13.98
C ASN A 451 -1.27 7.63 12.69
N LYS A 452 -0.62 7.89 11.56
CA LYS A 452 -0.95 7.38 10.24
C LYS A 452 0.25 6.65 9.66
N ASN A 453 0.02 5.47 9.10
CA ASN A 453 1.05 4.72 8.40
C ASN A 453 1.61 5.52 7.22
N GLY A 454 2.90 5.32 6.92
CA GLY A 454 3.55 5.97 5.79
C GLY A 454 3.14 5.38 4.45
N GLY A 455 3.42 6.13 3.37
CA GLY A 455 3.06 5.77 2.00
C GLY A 455 1.70 6.30 1.58
N ALA A 456 1.19 5.78 0.49
CA ALA A 456 -0.15 6.04 0.00
C ALA A 456 -0.81 4.70 -0.32
N TRP A 457 -2.14 4.65 -0.30
CA TRP A 457 -2.89 3.43 -0.62
C TRP A 457 -4.35 3.73 -0.91
N MET A 458 -4.96 2.83 -1.67
CA MET A 458 -6.40 2.70 -1.84
C MET A 458 -6.93 1.48 -1.10
N SER A 459 -8.14 1.56 -0.57
CA SER A 459 -8.92 0.40 -0.15
C SER A 459 -10.42 0.74 -0.15
N GLU A 460 -11.25 -0.13 0.43
CA GLU A 460 -12.71 0.04 0.38
C GLU A 460 -13.37 -0.23 1.73
N PHE A 461 -14.40 0.54 2.05
CA PHE A 461 -15.31 0.26 3.16
C PHE A 461 -16.42 -0.73 2.76
N VAL A 462 -16.90 -0.60 1.52
CA VAL A 462 -17.90 -1.48 0.91
C VAL A 462 -17.40 -1.89 -0.47
N GLY A 463 -17.30 -3.18 -0.73
CA GLY A 463 -16.94 -3.71 -2.05
C GLY A 463 -18.14 -3.81 -2.97
N GLN A 464 -17.88 -3.67 -4.26
CA GLN A 464 -18.91 -3.89 -5.27
C GLN A 464 -19.27 -5.38 -5.37
N SER A 465 -20.56 -5.70 -5.45
CA SER A 465 -21.04 -7.05 -5.78
C SER A 465 -22.45 -7.02 -6.32
N ARG A 466 -22.67 -7.66 -7.46
CA ARG A 466 -24.03 -7.89 -7.98
C ARG A 466 -24.80 -8.92 -7.16
N LEU A 467 -24.11 -9.92 -6.60
CA LEU A 467 -24.71 -10.95 -5.72
C LEU A 467 -25.29 -10.34 -4.44
N LEU A 468 -24.61 -9.34 -3.87
CA LEU A 468 -25.00 -8.68 -2.62
C LEU A 468 -25.79 -7.40 -2.89
N GLY A 469 -25.84 -6.90 -4.13
CA GLY A 469 -26.49 -5.66 -4.51
C GLY A 469 -25.77 -4.41 -3.97
N THR A 470 -24.46 -4.50 -3.71
CA THR A 470 -23.68 -3.40 -3.15
C THR A 470 -22.96 -2.58 -4.20
N LEU A 471 -22.95 -1.25 -4.01
CA LEU A 471 -22.12 -0.30 -4.73
C LEU A 471 -20.86 0.01 -3.91
N PRO A 472 -19.71 0.32 -4.56
CA PRO A 472 -18.46 0.48 -3.84
C PRO A 472 -18.38 1.80 -3.06
N VAL A 473 -17.77 1.73 -1.88
CA VAL A 473 -17.33 2.88 -1.09
C VAL A 473 -15.83 2.74 -0.91
N VAL A 474 -15.09 3.51 -1.69
CA VAL A 474 -13.62 3.44 -1.75
C VAL A 474 -12.97 4.65 -1.10
N TYR A 475 -11.72 4.49 -0.67
CA TYR A 475 -10.95 5.58 -0.11
C TYR A 475 -9.51 5.57 -0.57
N ASN A 476 -8.94 6.77 -0.76
CA ASN A 476 -7.53 6.99 -0.96
C ASN A 476 -6.93 7.65 0.28
N VAL A 477 -5.76 7.18 0.67
CA VAL A 477 -4.95 7.76 1.74
C VAL A 477 -3.59 8.15 1.16
N ALA A 478 -3.09 9.35 1.50
CA ALA A 478 -1.74 9.79 1.21
C ALA A 478 -1.10 10.46 2.43
N ASN A 479 0.14 10.88 2.30
CA ASN A 479 0.92 11.49 3.37
C ASN A 479 1.57 12.82 2.93
N PHE A 480 0.79 13.67 2.24
CA PHE A 480 1.27 15.00 1.84
C PHE A 480 1.48 15.89 3.05
N THR A 481 2.43 16.81 2.96
CA THR A 481 2.71 17.73 4.05
C THR A 481 1.56 18.71 4.21
N LYS A 482 0.88 18.67 5.37
CA LYS A 482 -0.21 19.58 5.68
C LYS A 482 0.35 21.02 5.84
N PRO A 483 -0.19 22.02 5.12
CA PRO A 483 0.23 23.41 5.29
C PRO A 483 -0.16 23.96 6.67
N ALA A 484 0.55 24.99 7.13
CA ALA A 484 0.12 25.74 8.30
C ALA A 484 -1.23 26.44 8.04
N PRO A 485 -2.05 26.69 9.08
CA PRO A 485 -3.33 27.37 8.90
C PRO A 485 -3.19 28.69 8.13
N GLY A 486 -4.02 28.88 7.11
CA GLY A 486 -4.01 30.06 6.26
C GLY A 486 -2.94 30.09 5.16
N GLN A 487 -2.13 29.06 5.05
CA GLN A 487 -1.19 28.88 3.95
C GLN A 487 -1.82 28.07 2.81
N PRO A 488 -1.43 28.29 1.54
CA PRO A 488 -1.91 27.50 0.41
C PRO A 488 -1.41 26.06 0.51
N ALA A 489 -2.22 25.12 0.07
CA ALA A 489 -1.89 23.70 0.04
C ALA A 489 -1.17 23.33 -1.25
N LEU A 490 0.09 23.70 -1.37
CA LEU A 490 0.93 23.45 -2.55
C LEU A 490 1.71 22.17 -2.40
N ILE A 491 1.56 21.26 -3.38
CA ILE A 491 2.21 19.95 -3.40
C ILE A 491 3.30 19.90 -4.48
N SER A 492 4.19 18.91 -4.40
CA SER A 492 5.18 18.63 -5.44
C SER A 492 4.54 17.96 -6.66
N PHE A 493 5.26 17.90 -7.79
CA PHE A 493 4.77 17.14 -8.94
C PHE A 493 4.74 15.63 -8.66
N ASP A 494 5.64 15.12 -7.82
CA ASP A 494 5.62 13.73 -7.36
C ASP A 494 4.35 13.43 -6.53
N ASP A 495 3.91 14.37 -5.68
CA ASP A 495 2.64 14.25 -4.96
C ASP A 495 1.44 14.28 -5.92
N VAL A 496 1.51 15.08 -6.99
CA VAL A 496 0.51 15.07 -8.07
C VAL A 496 0.43 13.68 -8.71
N THR A 497 1.57 13.11 -9.09
CA THR A 497 1.63 11.75 -9.66
C THR A 497 1.06 10.71 -8.71
N THR A 498 1.42 10.78 -7.42
CA THR A 498 0.87 9.91 -6.37
C THR A 498 -0.67 10.02 -6.28
N MET A 499 -1.22 11.24 -6.40
CA MET A 499 -2.67 11.42 -6.39
C MET A 499 -3.36 10.77 -7.59
N PHE A 500 -2.77 10.86 -8.79
CA PHE A 500 -3.27 10.16 -9.96
C PHE A 500 -3.14 8.65 -9.80
N HIS A 501 -2.04 8.15 -9.25
CA HIS A 501 -1.82 6.74 -8.94
C HIS A 501 -2.93 6.16 -8.04
N GLU A 502 -3.10 6.73 -6.86
CA GLU A 502 -4.10 6.25 -5.91
C GLU A 502 -5.52 6.34 -6.47
N PHE A 503 -5.76 7.34 -7.30
CA PHE A 503 -7.05 7.45 -7.98
C PHE A 503 -7.24 6.39 -9.07
N GLY A 504 -6.18 5.92 -9.70
CA GLY A 504 -6.22 4.77 -10.62
C GLY A 504 -6.70 3.49 -9.94
N HIS A 505 -6.21 3.22 -8.72
CA HIS A 505 -6.75 2.16 -7.87
C HIS A 505 -8.23 2.41 -7.50
N ALA A 506 -8.58 3.65 -7.16
CA ALA A 506 -9.96 4.00 -6.86
C ALA A 506 -10.88 3.75 -8.07
N LEU A 507 -10.45 4.09 -9.29
CA LEU A 507 -11.18 3.76 -10.52
C LEU A 507 -11.37 2.25 -10.70
N HIS A 508 -10.34 1.45 -10.41
CA HIS A 508 -10.42 -0.02 -10.46
C HIS A 508 -11.47 -0.56 -9.47
N GLY A 509 -11.56 0.01 -8.26
CA GLY A 509 -12.59 -0.33 -7.29
C GLY A 509 -13.98 0.18 -7.68
N MET A 510 -14.09 1.44 -8.13
CA MET A 510 -15.36 2.08 -8.47
C MET A 510 -16.03 1.51 -9.72
N PHE A 511 -15.24 1.10 -10.72
CA PHE A 511 -15.74 0.52 -11.95
C PHE A 511 -15.97 -0.99 -11.89
N ALA A 512 -15.65 -1.63 -10.78
CA ALA A 512 -15.88 -3.06 -10.60
C ALA A 512 -17.33 -3.42 -10.94
N ASP A 513 -17.52 -4.51 -11.70
CA ASP A 513 -18.84 -5.02 -12.10
C ASP A 513 -18.82 -6.56 -12.11
N SER A 514 -18.50 -7.13 -10.97
CA SER A 514 -18.42 -8.58 -10.75
C SER A 514 -19.68 -9.10 -10.04
N MET A 515 -20.05 -10.34 -10.32
CA MET A 515 -21.12 -11.01 -9.59
C MET A 515 -20.64 -11.29 -8.15
N TYR A 516 -19.44 -11.81 -7.99
CA TYR A 516 -18.94 -12.32 -6.72
C TYR A 516 -17.96 -11.36 -6.06
N PRO A 517 -18.14 -11.06 -4.73
CA PRO A 517 -17.28 -10.12 -4.00
C PRO A 517 -15.80 -10.48 -4.06
N SER A 518 -15.48 -11.78 -3.96
CA SER A 518 -14.09 -12.26 -3.95
C SER A 518 -13.33 -12.07 -5.27
N LEU A 519 -14.04 -11.81 -6.38
CA LEU A 519 -13.47 -11.54 -7.70
C LEU A 519 -13.51 -10.05 -8.08
N SER A 520 -14.06 -9.18 -7.23
CA SER A 520 -14.40 -7.81 -7.58
C SER A 520 -13.23 -6.82 -7.38
N GLY A 521 -13.19 -5.79 -8.21
CA GLY A 521 -12.31 -4.63 -8.06
C GLY A 521 -10.83 -5.00 -7.95
N THR A 522 -10.18 -4.54 -6.90
CA THR A 522 -8.76 -4.74 -6.63
C THR A 522 -8.41 -6.13 -6.06
N SER A 523 -9.37 -7.07 -6.01
CA SER A 523 -9.15 -8.48 -5.62
C SER A 523 -8.43 -9.27 -6.72
N VAL A 524 -7.30 -8.77 -7.18
CA VAL A 524 -6.48 -9.32 -8.27
C VAL A 524 -5.06 -9.64 -7.78
N PRO A 525 -4.28 -10.45 -8.52
CA PRO A 525 -2.85 -10.63 -8.28
C PRO A 525 -2.07 -9.31 -8.13
N ARG A 526 -1.03 -9.33 -7.29
CA ARG A 526 -0.24 -8.12 -6.98
C ARG A 526 0.45 -7.52 -8.19
N ASP A 527 0.96 -8.35 -9.08
CA ASP A 527 1.64 -7.91 -10.30
C ASP A 527 0.69 -7.46 -11.44
N PHE A 528 -0.61 -7.36 -11.09
CA PHE A 528 -1.60 -6.69 -11.93
C PHE A 528 -2.26 -5.49 -11.22
N VAL A 529 -2.33 -5.50 -9.89
CA VAL A 529 -3.09 -4.50 -9.13
C VAL A 529 -2.56 -3.08 -9.35
N GLU A 530 -1.25 -2.94 -9.56
CA GLU A 530 -0.59 -1.64 -9.83
C GLU A 530 -0.75 -1.17 -11.29
N PHE A 531 -1.16 -2.03 -12.21
CA PHE A 531 -1.34 -1.64 -13.61
C PHE A 531 -2.36 -0.50 -13.80
N PRO A 532 -3.58 -0.56 -13.25
CA PRO A 532 -4.53 0.55 -13.38
C PRO A 532 -4.07 1.85 -12.71
N SER A 533 -3.32 1.77 -11.61
CA SER A 533 -2.84 2.95 -10.89
C SER A 533 -1.69 3.63 -11.62
N GLN A 534 -0.66 2.89 -12.03
CA GLN A 534 0.47 3.41 -12.79
C GLN A 534 0.02 3.94 -14.17
N PHE A 535 -0.87 3.24 -14.83
CA PHE A 535 -1.47 3.73 -16.07
C PHE A 535 -2.17 5.09 -15.88
N ASN A 536 -2.81 5.32 -14.74
CA ASN A 536 -3.50 6.59 -14.50
C ASN A 536 -2.53 7.77 -14.25
N GLU A 537 -1.26 7.51 -13.88
CA GLU A 537 -0.22 8.54 -13.71
C GLU A 537 0.09 9.28 -15.02
N HIS A 538 -0.01 8.62 -16.16
CA HIS A 538 0.27 9.23 -17.46
C HIS A 538 -0.62 10.44 -17.77
N TRP A 539 -1.82 10.46 -17.21
CA TRP A 539 -2.76 11.57 -17.42
C TRP A 539 -2.34 12.83 -16.69
N ALA A 540 -1.48 12.75 -15.66
CA ALA A 540 -0.96 13.92 -14.95
C ALA A 540 -0.22 14.90 -15.88
N MET A 541 0.52 14.38 -16.87
CA MET A 541 1.25 15.19 -17.86
C MET A 541 0.58 15.25 -19.23
N TYR A 542 -0.59 14.61 -19.39
CA TYR A 542 -1.28 14.67 -20.66
C TYR A 542 -1.68 16.12 -21.00
N PRO A 543 -1.36 16.66 -22.20
CA PRO A 543 -1.40 18.10 -22.45
C PRO A 543 -2.72 18.79 -22.09
N GLU A 544 -3.86 18.15 -22.43
CA GLU A 544 -5.19 18.69 -22.17
C GLU A 544 -5.50 18.72 -20.66
N VAL A 545 -5.18 17.66 -19.94
CA VAL A 545 -5.38 17.54 -18.49
C VAL A 545 -4.45 18.51 -17.75
N PHE A 546 -3.15 18.52 -18.10
CA PHE A 546 -2.16 19.36 -17.47
C PHE A 546 -2.52 20.87 -17.62
N ALA A 547 -2.89 21.30 -18.81
CA ALA A 547 -3.31 22.69 -19.04
C ALA A 547 -4.56 23.09 -18.25
N HIS A 548 -5.40 22.13 -17.89
CA HIS A 548 -6.63 22.38 -17.15
C HIS A 548 -6.37 22.60 -15.65
N TYR A 549 -5.48 21.85 -15.01
CA TYR A 549 -5.23 21.95 -13.57
C TYR A 549 -3.98 22.75 -13.19
N ALA A 550 -2.91 22.75 -14.03
CA ALA A 550 -1.66 23.43 -13.71
C ALA A 550 -1.79 24.94 -13.82
N ARG A 551 -2.46 25.53 -12.84
CA ARG A 551 -2.78 26.95 -12.76
C ARG A 551 -2.26 27.56 -11.47
N ASN A 552 -1.63 28.73 -11.60
CA ASN A 552 -1.12 29.46 -10.45
C ASN A 552 -2.24 29.71 -9.42
N TYR A 553 -2.01 29.35 -8.18
CA TYR A 553 -3.02 29.38 -7.11
C TYR A 553 -3.51 30.80 -6.79
N GLN A 554 -2.67 31.84 -6.99
CA GLN A 554 -3.01 33.24 -6.71
C GLN A 554 -3.68 33.91 -7.90
N THR A 555 -3.14 33.73 -9.10
CA THR A 555 -3.57 34.48 -10.29
C THR A 555 -4.57 33.72 -11.16
N GLY A 556 -4.65 32.38 -11.01
CA GLY A 556 -5.41 31.51 -11.89
C GLY A 556 -4.79 31.33 -13.29
N ALA A 557 -3.65 31.98 -13.58
CA ALA A 557 -2.97 31.86 -14.86
C ALA A 557 -2.46 30.43 -15.08
N ALA A 558 -2.62 29.91 -16.32
CA ALA A 558 -2.04 28.63 -16.69
C ALA A 558 -0.51 28.67 -16.57
N MET A 559 0.12 27.51 -16.34
CA MET A 559 1.58 27.40 -16.37
C MET A 559 2.09 27.83 -17.75
N PRO A 560 3.14 28.66 -17.80
CA PRO A 560 3.74 29.09 -19.08
C PRO A 560 4.16 27.90 -19.94
N ALA A 561 3.92 27.97 -21.23
CA ALA A 561 4.27 26.88 -22.16
C ALA A 561 5.77 26.53 -22.13
N GLU A 562 6.63 27.55 -21.90
CA GLU A 562 8.06 27.35 -21.71
C GLU A 562 8.38 26.50 -20.48
N LEU A 563 7.74 26.80 -19.33
CA LEU A 563 7.93 26.04 -18.09
C LEU A 563 7.39 24.60 -18.22
N THR A 564 6.25 24.43 -18.90
CA THR A 564 5.70 23.11 -19.22
C THR A 564 6.67 22.30 -20.09
N ALA A 565 7.26 22.92 -21.13
CA ALA A 565 8.24 22.27 -21.99
C ALA A 565 9.52 21.87 -21.23
N LYS A 566 9.99 22.69 -20.30
CA LYS A 566 11.12 22.37 -19.41
C LYS A 566 10.79 21.16 -18.52
N LEU A 567 9.61 21.13 -17.92
CA LEU A 567 9.16 20.00 -17.10
C LEU A 567 9.09 18.70 -17.92
N GLN A 568 8.53 18.75 -19.13
CA GLN A 568 8.48 17.58 -20.02
C GLN A 568 9.88 17.08 -20.43
N LYS A 569 10.82 17.98 -20.70
CA LYS A 569 12.21 17.60 -21.00
C LYS A 569 12.93 16.97 -19.81
N ALA A 570 12.58 17.41 -18.58
CA ALA A 570 13.16 16.89 -17.35
C ALA A 570 12.60 15.49 -16.96
N ARG A 571 11.61 14.94 -17.65
CA ARG A 571 10.95 13.68 -17.32
C ARG A 571 11.92 12.50 -17.21
N THR A 572 12.93 12.43 -18.06
CA THR A 572 13.94 11.37 -18.03
C THR A 572 15.13 11.67 -17.12
N PHE A 573 15.09 12.79 -16.40
CA PHE A 573 16.10 13.16 -15.42
C PHE A 573 16.01 12.26 -14.19
N ASN A 574 17.16 11.85 -13.67
CA ASN A 574 17.28 11.04 -12.45
C ASN A 574 16.59 9.65 -12.53
N GLN A 575 16.29 9.16 -13.74
CA GLN A 575 15.62 7.87 -13.90
C GLN A 575 16.55 6.68 -13.63
N GLY A 576 17.88 6.85 -13.76
CA GLY A 576 18.86 5.87 -13.31
C GLY A 576 18.80 5.65 -11.81
N TYR A 577 18.78 6.74 -11.04
CA TYR A 577 18.58 6.71 -9.59
C TYR A 577 17.25 6.03 -9.22
N ALA A 578 16.15 6.55 -9.75
CA ALA A 578 14.81 6.09 -9.40
C ALA A 578 14.59 4.59 -9.70
N LEU A 579 15.05 4.11 -10.86
CA LEU A 579 14.94 2.70 -11.20
C LEU A 579 15.88 1.83 -10.33
N THR A 580 17.09 2.31 -10.03
CA THR A 580 18.05 1.56 -9.20
C THR A 580 17.56 1.40 -7.76
N GLU A 581 17.03 2.46 -7.13
CA GLU A 581 16.49 2.38 -5.76
C GLU A 581 15.28 1.43 -5.68
N LEU A 582 14.44 1.43 -6.73
CA LEU A 582 13.26 0.55 -6.82
C LEU A 582 13.66 -0.91 -7.03
N LEU A 583 14.59 -1.18 -7.96
CA LEU A 583 15.16 -2.51 -8.19
C LEU A 583 15.83 -3.04 -6.92
N ALA A 584 16.59 -2.20 -6.21
CA ALA A 584 17.24 -2.60 -4.97
C ALA A 584 16.23 -3.06 -3.91
N ALA A 585 15.12 -2.36 -3.78
CA ALA A 585 14.04 -2.78 -2.87
C ALA A 585 13.35 -4.07 -3.33
N ALA A 586 13.05 -4.21 -4.63
CA ALA A 586 12.37 -5.39 -5.17
C ALA A 586 13.25 -6.65 -5.12
N GLU A 587 14.54 -6.52 -5.44
CA GLU A 587 15.50 -7.61 -5.29
C GLU A 587 15.69 -8.00 -3.82
N LEU A 588 15.77 -7.02 -2.93
CA LEU A 588 15.88 -7.28 -1.49
C LEU A 588 14.68 -8.07 -0.96
N ASP A 589 13.46 -7.74 -1.38
CA ASP A 589 12.26 -8.52 -1.09
C ASP A 589 12.41 -9.98 -1.56
N MET A 590 12.80 -10.17 -2.82
CA MET A 590 12.95 -11.52 -3.37
C MET A 590 14.09 -12.30 -2.70
N GLN A 591 15.22 -11.67 -2.34
CA GLN A 591 16.30 -12.34 -1.62
C GLN A 591 15.85 -12.81 -0.24
N TRP A 592 15.07 -12.04 0.52
CA TRP A 592 14.50 -12.46 1.80
C TRP A 592 13.53 -13.64 1.65
N HIS A 593 12.71 -13.65 0.61
CA HIS A 593 11.62 -14.61 0.45
C HIS A 593 11.96 -15.83 -0.42
N THR A 594 13.17 -15.86 -1.00
CA THR A 594 13.74 -17.06 -1.65
C THR A 594 14.61 -17.88 -0.69
N LEU A 595 14.80 -17.45 0.56
CA LEU A 595 15.49 -18.22 1.57
C LEU A 595 14.84 -19.59 1.78
N PRO A 596 15.62 -20.70 1.77
CA PRO A 596 15.10 -22.03 2.09
C PRO A 596 14.87 -22.16 3.60
N ALA A 597 14.03 -23.12 4.00
CA ALA A 597 13.64 -23.31 5.41
C ALA A 597 14.77 -23.74 6.34
N ASP A 598 15.84 -24.29 5.81
CA ASP A 598 17.06 -24.68 6.56
C ASP A 598 18.12 -23.60 6.62
N ALA A 599 17.85 -22.43 6.02
CA ALA A 599 18.74 -21.27 6.17
C ALA A 599 18.83 -20.87 7.66
N PRO A 600 20.04 -20.50 8.14
CA PRO A 600 20.17 -19.98 9.49
C PRO A 600 19.42 -18.66 9.65
N LEU A 601 19.11 -18.30 10.91
CA LEU A 601 18.51 -17.00 11.20
C LEU A 601 19.49 -15.90 10.73
N GLN A 602 18.98 -15.01 9.86
CA GLN A 602 19.81 -13.97 9.26
C GLN A 602 20.00 -12.79 10.20
N LYS A 603 21.15 -12.15 10.11
CA LYS A 603 21.35 -10.81 10.66
C LYS A 603 20.96 -9.80 9.58
N SER A 604 19.97 -8.98 9.88
CA SER A 604 19.32 -8.12 8.89
C SER A 604 20.28 -7.26 8.08
N ASP A 605 21.23 -6.59 8.75
CA ASP A 605 22.16 -5.66 8.10
C ASP A 605 23.17 -6.40 7.20
N GLU A 606 23.72 -7.53 7.70
CA GLU A 606 24.64 -8.35 6.93
C GLU A 606 23.95 -9.01 5.73
N PHE A 607 22.73 -9.47 5.91
CA PHE A 607 21.93 -10.06 4.84
C PHE A 607 21.61 -9.03 3.74
N GLU A 608 21.14 -7.84 4.12
CA GLU A 608 20.83 -6.75 3.18
C GLU A 608 22.03 -6.39 2.34
N GLN A 609 23.19 -6.19 2.95
CA GLN A 609 24.42 -5.88 2.23
C GLN A 609 24.80 -7.00 1.24
N GLN A 610 24.78 -8.26 1.68
CA GLN A 610 25.09 -9.41 0.81
C GLN A 610 24.08 -9.55 -0.35
N ALA A 611 22.80 -9.31 -0.08
CA ALA A 611 21.76 -9.35 -1.08
C ALA A 611 21.99 -8.29 -2.17
N LEU A 612 22.25 -7.04 -1.78
CA LEU A 612 22.51 -5.94 -2.70
C LEU A 612 23.83 -6.13 -3.49
N GLU A 613 24.87 -6.68 -2.86
CA GLU A 613 26.12 -7.02 -3.56
C GLU A 613 25.89 -8.13 -4.61
N LYS A 614 25.18 -9.18 -4.24
CA LYS A 614 24.84 -10.31 -5.12
C LYS A 614 24.07 -9.86 -6.35
N THR A 615 23.12 -8.94 -6.17
CA THR A 615 22.26 -8.41 -7.24
C THR A 615 22.88 -7.23 -7.99
N ARG A 616 24.11 -6.81 -7.64
CA ARG A 616 24.85 -5.68 -8.25
C ARG A 616 24.15 -4.32 -8.03
N LEU A 617 23.39 -4.18 -6.96
CA LEU A 617 22.65 -2.99 -6.56
C LEU A 617 23.23 -2.29 -5.33
N ALA A 618 24.39 -2.72 -4.83
CA ALA A 618 25.10 -2.10 -3.71
C ALA A 618 25.80 -0.79 -4.15
N LEU A 619 25.02 0.19 -4.60
CA LEU A 619 25.54 1.53 -4.94
C LEU A 619 25.48 2.44 -3.73
N LYS A 620 26.65 2.90 -3.24
CA LYS A 620 26.75 3.74 -2.04
C LYS A 620 25.89 5.00 -2.09
N GLN A 621 25.79 5.62 -3.26
CA GLN A 621 25.04 6.86 -3.49
C GLN A 621 23.55 6.62 -3.73
N VAL A 622 23.16 5.38 -4.03
CA VAL A 622 21.76 5.02 -4.35
C VAL A 622 21.32 3.88 -3.41
N PRO A 623 20.94 4.18 -2.17
CA PRO A 623 20.41 3.18 -1.25
C PRO A 623 19.07 2.65 -1.77
N PRO A 624 18.65 1.45 -1.33
CA PRO A 624 17.33 0.95 -1.68
C PRO A 624 16.24 1.91 -1.21
N ARG A 625 15.16 2.00 -1.95
CA ARG A 625 13.99 2.84 -1.63
C ARG A 625 13.45 2.54 -0.23
N TYR A 626 13.52 1.28 0.18
CA TYR A 626 13.24 0.80 1.54
C TYR A 626 14.35 -0.15 1.96
N ARG A 627 14.90 0.05 3.15
CA ARG A 627 15.75 -0.93 3.78
C ARG A 627 14.90 -2.00 4.50
N SER A 628 15.49 -3.16 4.73
CA SER A 628 14.81 -4.27 5.39
C SER A 628 14.10 -3.86 6.68
N SER A 629 14.71 -2.99 7.48
CA SER A 629 14.23 -2.58 8.80
C SER A 629 12.95 -1.73 8.80
N TYR A 630 12.61 -1.10 7.68
CA TYR A 630 11.39 -0.28 7.57
C TYR A 630 10.55 -0.56 6.30
N PHE A 631 10.71 -1.73 5.74
CA PHE A 631 10.00 -2.14 4.52
C PHE A 631 8.58 -2.65 4.84
N MET A 632 7.68 -1.73 5.15
CA MET A 632 6.29 -2.03 5.52
C MET A 632 5.56 -2.91 4.52
N HIS A 633 5.79 -2.68 3.22
CA HIS A 633 5.14 -3.44 2.13
C HIS A 633 5.30 -4.95 2.30
N ILE A 634 6.52 -5.41 2.62
CA ILE A 634 6.83 -6.84 2.65
C ILE A 634 6.64 -7.47 4.04
N TRP A 635 6.71 -6.69 5.12
CA TRP A 635 6.60 -7.24 6.47
C TRP A 635 5.21 -7.05 7.11
N GLY A 636 4.43 -6.04 6.68
CA GLY A 636 3.10 -5.72 7.21
C GLY A 636 1.96 -5.74 6.18
N ASN A 637 2.20 -5.25 4.95
CA ASN A 637 1.12 -4.94 4.00
C ASN A 637 0.88 -5.99 2.89
N GLY A 638 1.38 -7.22 3.01
CA GLY A 638 1.03 -8.30 2.11
C GLY A 638 1.75 -8.32 0.75
N TYR A 639 2.81 -7.50 0.56
CA TYR A 639 3.70 -7.51 -0.62
C TYR A 639 4.92 -8.43 -0.45
N ALA A 640 4.93 -9.31 0.52
CA ALA A 640 6.01 -10.28 0.70
C ALA A 640 6.21 -11.13 -0.56
N ALA A 641 7.43 -11.17 -1.11
CA ALA A 641 7.75 -11.71 -2.42
C ALA A 641 6.89 -11.11 -3.55
N GLY A 642 6.52 -9.85 -3.42
CA GLY A 642 5.58 -9.19 -4.33
C GLY A 642 5.93 -7.74 -4.66
N TYR A 643 7.05 -7.19 -4.19
CA TYR A 643 7.42 -5.81 -4.47
C TYR A 643 7.88 -5.60 -5.93
N TYR A 644 8.34 -6.65 -6.61
CA TYR A 644 8.60 -6.66 -8.05
C TYR A 644 7.36 -6.24 -8.88
N ALA A 645 6.18 -6.37 -8.30
CA ALA A 645 4.90 -6.06 -8.93
C ALA A 645 4.82 -4.64 -9.50
N TYR A 646 5.47 -3.66 -8.85
CA TYR A 646 5.55 -2.29 -9.37
C TYR A 646 6.23 -2.22 -10.72
N LEU A 647 7.38 -2.88 -10.87
CA LEU A 647 8.11 -2.94 -12.15
C LEU A 647 7.38 -3.77 -13.21
N TRP A 648 6.75 -4.88 -12.78
CA TRP A 648 5.98 -5.73 -13.67
C TRP A 648 4.75 -5.00 -14.21
N SER A 649 4.03 -4.31 -13.35
CA SER A 649 2.86 -3.52 -13.73
C SER A 649 3.23 -2.28 -14.54
N GLU A 650 4.41 -1.65 -14.29
CA GLU A 650 4.93 -0.57 -15.10
C GLU A 650 5.19 -1.01 -16.55
N MET A 651 5.68 -2.22 -16.75
CA MET A 651 5.78 -2.80 -18.10
C MET A 651 4.41 -2.87 -18.77
N LEU A 652 3.36 -3.29 -18.04
CA LEU A 652 2.01 -3.39 -18.58
C LEU A 652 1.40 -2.01 -18.88
N ASP A 653 1.61 -1.05 -17.95
CA ASP A 653 1.02 0.28 -18.07
C ASP A 653 1.64 1.12 -19.19
N ASP A 654 2.95 1.14 -19.31
CA ASP A 654 3.65 1.85 -20.38
C ASP A 654 3.29 1.30 -21.77
N ASP A 655 3.15 -0.03 -21.88
CA ASP A 655 2.69 -0.68 -23.12
C ASP A 655 1.22 -0.32 -23.42
N ALA A 656 0.37 -0.29 -22.38
CA ALA A 656 -1.00 0.16 -22.49
C ALA A 656 -1.10 1.64 -22.89
N PHE A 657 -0.26 2.50 -22.31
CA PHE A 657 -0.26 3.92 -22.66
C PHE A 657 0.25 4.16 -24.08
N GLN A 658 1.24 3.40 -24.55
CA GLN A 658 1.65 3.41 -25.96
C GLN A 658 0.48 3.03 -26.88
N TRP A 659 -0.33 2.00 -26.52
CA TRP A 659 -1.54 1.67 -27.25
C TRP A 659 -2.51 2.85 -27.34
N PHE A 660 -2.77 3.55 -26.21
CA PHE A 660 -3.63 4.74 -26.22
C PHE A 660 -3.08 5.82 -27.14
N GLN A 661 -1.78 6.11 -27.13
CA GLN A 661 -1.15 7.10 -28.01
C GLN A 661 -1.37 6.74 -29.49
N ASP A 662 -1.20 5.49 -29.84
CA ASP A 662 -1.36 4.98 -31.21
C ASP A 662 -2.83 4.99 -31.69
N HIS A 663 -3.80 5.05 -30.75
CA HIS A 663 -5.24 5.03 -31.00
C HIS A 663 -5.96 6.35 -30.69
N GLY A 664 -5.24 7.48 -30.74
CA GLY A 664 -5.82 8.81 -30.59
C GLY A 664 -5.80 9.37 -29.16
N GLY A 665 -5.13 8.73 -28.23
CA GLY A 665 -4.87 9.24 -26.88
C GLY A 665 -6.08 9.26 -25.97
N LEU A 666 -6.26 10.38 -25.27
CA LEU A 666 -7.34 10.59 -24.29
C LEU A 666 -8.67 10.81 -25.00
N THR A 667 -9.35 9.70 -25.31
CA THR A 667 -10.70 9.73 -25.91
C THR A 667 -11.68 8.91 -25.10
N ARG A 668 -12.96 9.27 -25.14
CA ARG A 668 -14.00 8.51 -24.48
C ARG A 668 -14.08 7.06 -24.98
N ALA A 669 -13.89 6.83 -26.25
CA ALA A 669 -13.92 5.47 -26.81
C ALA A 669 -12.81 4.57 -26.27
N ASN A 670 -11.60 5.10 -26.12
CA ASN A 670 -10.49 4.38 -25.51
C ASN A 670 -10.72 4.14 -24.02
N GLY A 671 -11.23 5.15 -23.29
CA GLY A 671 -11.59 5.03 -21.89
C GLY A 671 -12.69 3.99 -21.65
N ASP A 672 -13.77 4.01 -22.45
CA ASP A 672 -14.85 3.01 -22.36
C ASP A 672 -14.33 1.58 -22.62
N ARG A 673 -13.47 1.40 -23.63
CA ARG A 673 -12.83 0.10 -23.91
C ARG A 673 -11.97 -0.37 -22.71
N PHE A 674 -11.13 0.51 -22.15
CA PHE A 674 -10.30 0.19 -21.00
C PHE A 674 -11.15 -0.13 -19.76
N ARG A 675 -12.17 0.70 -19.49
CA ARG A 675 -13.14 0.44 -18.41
C ARG A 675 -13.77 -0.94 -18.57
N GLN A 676 -14.33 -1.24 -19.76
CA GLN A 676 -15.08 -2.46 -19.99
C GLN A 676 -14.22 -3.72 -19.97
N MET A 677 -13.02 -3.68 -20.51
CA MET A 677 -12.19 -4.86 -20.70
C MET A 677 -11.15 -5.07 -19.59
N VAL A 678 -10.82 -4.01 -18.81
CA VAL A 678 -9.81 -4.05 -17.74
C VAL A 678 -10.41 -3.67 -16.39
N LEU A 679 -10.81 -2.40 -16.20
CA LEU A 679 -11.15 -1.87 -14.88
C LEU A 679 -12.39 -2.51 -14.24
N SER A 680 -13.38 -2.91 -15.04
CA SER A 680 -14.61 -3.52 -14.53
C SER A 680 -14.49 -5.03 -14.24
N ARG A 681 -13.39 -5.63 -14.63
CA ARG A 681 -13.29 -7.09 -14.69
C ARG A 681 -12.81 -7.75 -13.40
N GLY A 682 -12.07 -7.03 -12.56
CA GLY A 682 -11.46 -7.65 -11.38
C GLY A 682 -10.73 -8.95 -11.74
N ASN A 683 -10.91 -9.99 -10.94
CA ASN A 683 -10.35 -11.33 -11.17
C ASN A 683 -11.34 -12.31 -11.85
N SER A 684 -12.31 -11.79 -12.61
CA SER A 684 -13.35 -12.61 -13.26
C SER A 684 -12.85 -13.47 -14.42
N ALA A 685 -11.60 -13.26 -14.86
CA ALA A 685 -10.92 -14.04 -15.90
C ALA A 685 -9.43 -14.23 -15.58
N ASP A 686 -8.73 -15.03 -16.37
CA ASP A 686 -7.27 -15.06 -16.34
C ASP A 686 -6.70 -13.71 -16.80
N LEU A 687 -5.86 -13.08 -15.98
CA LEU A 687 -5.46 -11.69 -16.20
C LEU A 687 -4.51 -11.52 -17.39
N GLU A 688 -3.65 -12.49 -17.65
CA GLU A 688 -2.80 -12.49 -18.85
C GLU A 688 -3.66 -12.54 -20.10
N SER A 689 -4.64 -13.43 -20.13
CA SER A 689 -5.61 -13.55 -21.23
C SER A 689 -6.45 -12.29 -21.40
N LEU A 690 -6.86 -11.66 -20.29
CA LEU A 690 -7.62 -10.41 -20.29
C LEU A 690 -6.80 -9.26 -20.86
N TYR A 691 -5.55 -9.11 -20.43
CA TYR A 691 -4.63 -8.09 -20.92
C TYR A 691 -4.37 -8.27 -22.43
N LYS A 692 -4.03 -9.48 -22.86
CA LYS A 692 -3.81 -9.80 -24.29
C LYS A 692 -5.06 -9.54 -25.15
N ALA A 693 -6.25 -9.86 -24.65
CA ALA A 693 -7.50 -9.60 -25.36
C ALA A 693 -7.78 -8.10 -25.51
N TRP A 694 -7.39 -7.31 -24.50
CA TRP A 694 -7.54 -5.86 -24.54
C TRP A 694 -6.47 -5.20 -25.44
N LEU A 695 -5.18 -5.53 -25.26
CA LEU A 695 -4.07 -4.96 -26.00
C LEU A 695 -4.06 -5.43 -27.47
N GLY A 696 -4.38 -6.70 -27.70
CA GLY A 696 -4.26 -7.36 -29.00
C GLY A 696 -2.90 -8.02 -29.26
N ALA A 697 -1.98 -8.01 -28.27
CA ALA A 697 -0.62 -8.55 -28.34
C ALA A 697 -0.16 -9.04 -26.96
N ASP A 698 1.00 -9.71 -26.90
CA ASP A 698 1.72 -9.98 -25.66
C ASP A 698 2.32 -8.68 -25.09
N PRO A 699 2.43 -8.54 -23.75
CA PRO A 699 3.05 -7.36 -23.13
C PRO A 699 4.52 -7.20 -23.53
N SER A 700 4.97 -5.94 -23.63
CA SER A 700 6.33 -5.58 -24.03
C SER A 700 6.97 -4.59 -23.08
N ALA A 701 8.21 -4.85 -22.66
CA ALA A 701 9.00 -3.92 -21.85
C ALA A 701 9.61 -2.76 -22.65
N LYS A 702 9.50 -2.74 -23.98
CA LYS A 702 10.08 -1.69 -24.82
C LYS A 702 9.54 -0.29 -24.52
N PRO A 703 8.20 -0.08 -24.37
CA PRO A 703 7.67 1.22 -23.99
C PRO A 703 8.19 1.70 -22.63
N MET A 704 8.29 0.85 -21.63
CA MET A 704 8.85 1.16 -20.30
C MET A 704 10.31 1.68 -20.41
N LEU A 705 11.17 0.99 -21.14
CA LEU A 705 12.55 1.41 -21.32
C LEU A 705 12.64 2.76 -22.06
N LYS A 706 11.81 2.96 -23.07
CA LYS A 706 11.68 4.24 -23.78
C LYS A 706 11.23 5.35 -22.86
N TYR A 707 10.19 5.13 -22.09
CA TYR A 707 9.63 6.11 -21.18
C TYR A 707 10.65 6.56 -20.12
N ARG A 708 11.48 5.64 -19.64
CA ARG A 708 12.59 5.91 -18.71
C ARG A 708 13.86 6.44 -19.38
N GLY A 709 13.90 6.56 -20.72
CA GLY A 709 15.09 6.99 -21.46
C GLY A 709 16.26 6.01 -21.32
N LEU A 710 15.98 4.72 -21.41
CA LEU A 710 16.92 3.60 -21.29
C LEU A 710 17.04 2.79 -22.60
N GLU A 711 16.55 3.30 -23.72
CA GLU A 711 16.49 2.59 -25.01
C GLU A 711 17.86 2.11 -25.53
N ASP A 712 18.91 2.91 -25.32
CA ASP A 712 20.26 2.63 -25.82
C ASP A 712 21.00 1.52 -25.03
N SER A 713 20.45 1.08 -23.92
CA SER A 713 21.08 0.10 -23.02
C SER A 713 20.51 -1.31 -23.15
N ALA A 714 19.44 -1.49 -23.89
CA ALA A 714 18.78 -2.79 -24.07
C ALA A 714 19.34 -3.55 -25.28
N ALA A 715 20.52 -4.11 -25.15
CA ALA A 715 20.92 -5.22 -25.99
C ALA A 715 20.22 -6.48 -25.47
N GLY A 716 19.25 -6.95 -26.19
CA GLY A 716 18.66 -8.27 -25.98
C GLY A 716 17.14 -8.28 -25.90
N ASP A 717 16.54 -8.88 -26.91
CA ASP A 717 15.16 -9.30 -26.93
C ASP A 717 14.83 -10.14 -25.69
N THR A 718 14.30 -9.51 -24.64
CA THR A 718 13.59 -10.24 -23.60
C THR A 718 12.13 -10.39 -24.03
N GLN A 719 11.89 -11.26 -25.01
CA GLN A 719 10.61 -11.92 -25.10
C GLN A 719 10.43 -12.71 -23.81
N ALA A 720 9.34 -12.45 -23.09
CA ALA A 720 8.83 -13.36 -22.09
C ALA A 720 8.61 -14.71 -22.81
N SER A 721 9.62 -15.56 -22.79
CA SER A 721 9.58 -16.87 -23.46
C SER A 721 8.65 -17.77 -22.66
N LYS A 722 7.81 -18.43 -23.39
CA LYS A 722 6.81 -19.46 -23.08
C LYS A 722 7.16 -20.40 -21.93
#